data_31971b18bea6c3716d52ab852df67fc4
#
_entry.id   31971b18bea6c3716d52ab852df67fc4
#
_cell.length_a   1.000
_cell.length_b   1.000
_cell.length_c   1.000
_cell.angle_alpha   90.00
_cell.angle_beta   90.00
_cell.angle_gamma   90.00
#
_symmetry.space_group_name_H-M   'P 1'
#
loop_
_entity.id
_entity.type
_entity.pdbx_description
1 polymer ?
#
loop_
_entity_poly.entity_id
_entity_poly.type
_entity_poly.pdbx_seq_one_letter_code
_entity_poly.pdbx_strand_id
1 'polypeptide(L)'
;MKTILYENLNELPCVGNGRLGAQLLASINNDHLFLNEESVWSAPYVKRNNPVARENINKIRNLLKDGKDFEANNMAQNSLVGIPRDSSYYVSAGQLNIQYFTKNGEFKNPDCYKRELDLETGIITSTFTANSEGPSTADFSNSESGSSISYTRELMASSPANIIALHVAASTPKSVYFKANFDRPEGMSMNYAVSDDTICFTATNAIPFCGMATVTTSGGKVYTQGATVIVEGADEATIYVDVQSAFRYYTYRKNLTASRSVEMWTIDYALKNICMAAAQNYPEMKSAHIQDFYHFWEKINAELNGDDDFDFNINRYKFISSNKKPATLPKPECGLWCDNSENGTNKRICVSPESTYSIWLNDIKTIPNYKKFYKSLYKNGIKTARDMYKIEGVAIHNYVDVWGDTAPIGWLEDGIAPLGAVEICKSIREYYEANLDIKFLKKNYKFLLNTCRFFAEVLVKKDDKYILTPSVKDGKIVESNSDDLEVIREAIRILFASAVDLNKNVNTNFFNLLREIYNSLGQEYSLSLDVEPTCAIITAMTASKICASCYENGVIKINLFPEMPSGRGKIEGLPLYGNLRFSAEWNDGSIQAAKVTAVANTNFCTEIELTYNGKTYQTKMTGDSLSLMNLLPSTI
;
A
#
# COMPACT_ATOMS: atom_id res chain seq x y z
N MET A 1 -12.91 -12.55 12.86
CA MET A 1 -13.91 -12.55 11.73
C MET A 1 -13.22 -12.97 10.45
N LYS A 2 -13.77 -13.94 9.71
CA LYS A 2 -13.13 -14.46 8.49
C LYS A 2 -13.87 -14.07 7.20
N THR A 3 -15.13 -13.71 7.31
CA THR A 3 -15.98 -13.32 6.16
C THR A 3 -16.72 -12.04 6.49
N ILE A 4 -16.73 -11.09 5.56
CA ILE A 4 -17.47 -9.83 5.64
C ILE A 4 -18.66 -9.91 4.71
N LEU A 5 -19.86 -9.71 5.24
CA LEU A 5 -21.10 -9.61 4.48
C LEU A 5 -21.34 -8.11 4.14
N TYR A 6 -21.56 -7.82 2.87
CA TYR A 6 -21.87 -6.49 2.37
C TYR A 6 -23.38 -6.39 2.06
N GLU A 7 -24.14 -5.86 3.01
CA GLU A 7 -25.60 -5.71 2.89
C GLU A 7 -25.97 -4.46 2.09
N ASN A 8 -25.18 -3.39 2.22
CA ASN A 8 -25.39 -2.15 1.50
C ASN A 8 -24.77 -2.23 0.10
N LEU A 9 -25.59 -2.07 -0.94
CA LEU A 9 -25.14 -2.12 -2.34
C LEU A 9 -24.14 -1.01 -2.71
N ASN A 10 -24.10 0.09 -1.96
CA ASN A 10 -23.15 1.18 -2.17
C ASN A 10 -21.76 0.92 -1.56
N GLU A 11 -21.62 -0.10 -0.73
CA GLU A 11 -20.31 -0.51 -0.24
C GLU A 11 -19.53 -1.21 -1.34
N LEU A 12 -18.24 -0.87 -1.44
CA LEU A 12 -17.35 -1.34 -2.51
C LEU A 12 -16.32 -2.34 -1.95
N PRO A 13 -16.67 -3.64 -1.83
CA PRO A 13 -15.65 -4.63 -1.53
C PRO A 13 -14.56 -4.61 -2.58
N CYS A 14 -13.32 -4.87 -2.15
CA CYS A 14 -12.16 -4.74 -2.99
C CYS A 14 -11.30 -6.00 -3.01
N VAL A 15 -10.66 -6.29 -4.15
CA VAL A 15 -9.63 -7.32 -4.30
C VAL A 15 -8.33 -6.69 -4.80
N GLY A 16 -7.19 -7.31 -4.46
CA GLY A 16 -5.90 -6.82 -4.91
C GLY A 16 -4.81 -7.89 -4.90
N ASN A 17 -3.87 -7.78 -5.86
CA ASN A 17 -2.71 -8.66 -5.93
C ASN A 17 -1.38 -7.91 -5.72
N GLY A 18 -1.45 -6.68 -5.20
CA GLY A 18 -0.30 -5.80 -5.02
C GLY A 18 -0.04 -4.90 -6.23
N ARG A 19 -0.30 -5.36 -7.45
CA ARG A 19 -0.17 -4.56 -8.68
C ARG A 19 -1.52 -4.08 -9.20
N LEU A 20 -2.45 -5.00 -9.36
CA LEU A 20 -3.82 -4.76 -9.81
C LEU A 20 -4.76 -4.71 -8.63
N GLY A 21 -5.70 -3.79 -8.65
CA GLY A 21 -6.81 -3.71 -7.74
C GLY A 21 -8.14 -3.59 -8.47
N ALA A 22 -9.20 -4.13 -7.90
CA ALA A 22 -10.56 -3.88 -8.33
C ALA A 22 -11.47 -3.65 -7.13
N GLN A 23 -12.41 -2.69 -7.28
CA GLN A 23 -13.53 -2.51 -6.38
C GLN A 23 -14.80 -2.90 -7.12
N LEU A 24 -15.69 -3.61 -6.44
CA LEU A 24 -16.89 -4.14 -7.05
C LEU A 24 -18.15 -3.41 -6.56
N LEU A 25 -18.79 -2.66 -7.46
CA LEU A 25 -20.16 -2.23 -7.28
C LEU A 25 -21.05 -3.24 -8.02
N ALA A 26 -21.78 -4.06 -7.28
CA ALA A 26 -22.53 -5.17 -7.84
C ALA A 26 -24.01 -5.12 -7.49
N SER A 27 -24.82 -5.46 -8.48
CA SER A 27 -26.24 -5.74 -8.35
C SER A 27 -26.59 -7.04 -9.06
N ILE A 28 -27.84 -7.42 -9.05
CA ILE A 28 -28.28 -8.63 -9.75
C ILE A 28 -28.04 -8.51 -11.26
N ASN A 29 -28.35 -7.35 -11.85
CA ASN A 29 -28.29 -7.17 -13.30
C ASN A 29 -26.97 -6.53 -13.79
N ASN A 30 -26.22 -5.86 -12.91
CA ASN A 30 -25.04 -5.12 -13.32
C ASN A 30 -23.92 -5.26 -12.31
N ASP A 31 -22.69 -5.48 -12.81
CA ASP A 31 -21.46 -5.31 -12.05
C ASP A 31 -20.63 -4.19 -12.69
N HIS A 32 -20.04 -3.34 -11.85
CA HIS A 32 -19.06 -2.35 -12.25
C HIS A 32 -17.77 -2.64 -11.49
N LEU A 33 -16.73 -3.03 -12.21
CA LEU A 33 -15.38 -3.23 -11.66
C LEU A 33 -14.58 -1.97 -11.88
N PHE A 34 -14.36 -1.19 -10.82
CA PHE A 34 -13.43 -0.05 -10.84
C PHE A 34 -12.01 -0.56 -10.75
N LEU A 35 -11.21 -0.28 -11.77
CA LEU A 35 -9.90 -0.88 -11.96
C LEU A 35 -8.77 0.07 -11.57
N ASN A 36 -7.76 -0.46 -10.91
CA ASN A 36 -6.54 0.23 -10.58
C ASN A 36 -5.31 -0.60 -10.95
N GLU A 37 -4.22 0.06 -11.29
CA GLU A 37 -2.89 -0.53 -11.48
C GLU A 37 -1.83 0.40 -10.89
N GLU A 38 -0.91 -0.10 -10.07
CA GLU A 38 0.01 0.66 -9.22
C GLU A 38 0.84 1.72 -9.96
N SER A 39 1.00 1.61 -11.28
CA SER A 39 1.81 2.52 -12.10
C SER A 39 1.03 3.35 -13.11
N VAL A 40 -0.30 3.39 -13.02
CA VAL A 40 -1.15 4.30 -13.81
C VAL A 40 -1.23 5.65 -13.10
N TRP A 41 -0.47 6.63 -13.60
CA TRP A 41 -0.31 7.96 -13.01
C TRP A 41 -0.53 9.06 -14.05
N SER A 42 -0.94 10.24 -13.61
CA SER A 42 -1.47 11.33 -14.44
C SER A 42 -0.50 11.92 -15.46
N ALA A 43 0.82 11.77 -15.25
CA ALA A 43 1.81 12.39 -16.13
C ALA A 43 3.12 11.60 -16.24
N PRO A 44 3.84 11.72 -17.37
CA PRO A 44 5.20 11.24 -17.50
C PRO A 44 6.16 12.01 -16.58
N TYR A 45 7.41 11.51 -16.48
CA TYR A 45 8.45 12.18 -15.67
C TYR A 45 8.71 13.61 -16.11
N VAL A 46 8.68 14.51 -15.14
CA VAL A 46 9.08 15.91 -15.29
C VAL A 46 10.14 16.25 -14.23
N LYS A 47 11.22 16.90 -14.62
CA LYS A 47 12.20 17.43 -13.66
C LYS A 47 11.65 18.70 -13.02
N ARG A 48 11.38 18.67 -11.71
CA ARG A 48 10.69 19.73 -10.98
C ARG A 48 11.58 20.57 -10.07
N ASN A 49 12.86 20.23 -9.91
CA ASN A 49 13.77 21.00 -9.08
C ASN A 49 13.81 22.47 -9.52
N ASN A 50 13.38 23.38 -8.64
CA ASN A 50 13.36 24.80 -8.92
C ASN A 50 14.79 25.37 -8.92
N PRO A 51 15.31 25.88 -10.05
CA PRO A 51 16.71 26.28 -10.15
C PRO A 51 17.05 27.57 -9.37
N VAL A 52 16.02 28.38 -9.04
CA VAL A 52 16.23 29.64 -8.28
C VAL A 52 16.19 29.45 -6.77
N ALA A 53 15.81 28.25 -6.29
CA ALA A 53 15.74 27.97 -4.85
C ALA A 53 17.06 28.28 -4.14
N ARG A 54 18.15 27.74 -4.65
CA ARG A 54 19.51 27.92 -4.07
C ARG A 54 19.99 29.37 -3.97
N GLU A 55 19.48 30.26 -4.83
CA GLU A 55 19.84 31.67 -4.84
C GLU A 55 19.00 32.49 -3.87
N ASN A 56 17.79 32.05 -3.60
CA ASN A 56 16.82 32.79 -2.80
C ASN A 56 16.72 32.29 -1.34
N ILE A 57 17.19 31.11 -1.00
CA ILE A 57 17.19 30.61 0.40
C ILE A 57 17.82 31.64 1.36
N ASN A 58 19.00 32.17 1.04
CA ASN A 58 19.67 33.16 1.90
C ASN A 58 18.94 34.50 1.95
N LYS A 59 18.30 34.92 0.87
CA LYS A 59 17.47 36.14 0.86
C LYS A 59 16.24 35.95 1.76
N ILE A 60 15.59 34.80 1.70
CA ILE A 60 14.45 34.46 2.56
C ILE A 60 14.88 34.43 4.03
N ARG A 61 16.03 33.83 4.36
CA ARG A 61 16.60 33.84 5.71
C ARG A 61 16.80 35.26 6.23
N ASN A 62 17.33 36.16 5.40
CA ASN A 62 17.53 37.57 5.77
C ASN A 62 16.20 38.28 5.98
N LEU A 63 15.21 38.06 5.12
CA LEU A 63 13.87 38.66 5.29
C LEU A 63 13.21 38.19 6.59
N LEU A 64 13.30 36.91 6.94
CA LEU A 64 12.80 36.40 8.22
C LEU A 64 13.51 37.00 9.43
N LYS A 65 14.85 37.15 9.35
CA LYS A 65 15.65 37.81 10.39
C LYS A 65 15.26 39.27 10.59
N ASP A 66 14.89 39.95 9.50
CA ASP A 66 14.48 41.36 9.50
C ASP A 66 12.99 41.54 9.86
N GLY A 67 12.25 40.45 10.19
CA GLY A 67 10.81 40.50 10.51
C GLY A 67 9.90 40.79 9.31
N LYS A 68 10.40 40.59 8.07
CA LYS A 68 9.67 40.81 6.83
C LYS A 68 8.97 39.52 6.36
N ASP A 69 8.10 38.99 7.21
CA ASP A 69 7.48 37.66 7.02
C ASP A 69 6.63 37.57 5.74
N PHE A 70 5.94 38.65 5.36
CA PHE A 70 5.13 38.67 4.15
C PHE A 70 5.99 38.56 2.87
N GLU A 71 7.08 39.31 2.79
CA GLU A 71 8.02 39.25 1.67
C GLU A 71 8.76 37.91 1.64
N ALA A 72 9.12 37.36 2.81
CA ALA A 72 9.74 36.06 2.93
C ALA A 72 8.78 34.96 2.41
N ASN A 73 7.49 35.01 2.79
CA ASN A 73 6.48 34.05 2.37
C ASN A 73 6.27 34.11 0.85
N ASN A 74 6.11 35.30 0.27
CA ASN A 74 5.96 35.47 -1.17
C ASN A 74 7.17 34.97 -1.96
N MET A 75 8.37 35.25 -1.47
CA MET A 75 9.61 34.78 -2.11
C MET A 75 9.72 33.25 -2.00
N ALA A 76 9.43 32.66 -0.85
CA ALA A 76 9.45 31.23 -0.64
C ALA A 76 8.46 30.49 -1.54
N GLN A 77 7.23 31.00 -1.66
CA GLN A 77 6.17 30.45 -2.51
C GLN A 77 6.55 30.39 -4.00
N ASN A 78 7.42 31.26 -4.46
CA ASN A 78 7.89 31.28 -5.85
C ASN A 78 9.25 30.60 -6.06
N SER A 79 10.02 30.40 -5.00
CA SER A 79 11.40 29.93 -5.10
C SER A 79 11.61 28.52 -4.54
N LEU A 80 10.92 28.15 -3.46
CA LEU A 80 11.20 26.91 -2.74
C LEU A 80 10.27 25.76 -3.12
N VAL A 81 9.22 26.01 -3.89
CA VAL A 81 8.33 24.98 -4.44
C VAL A 81 8.86 24.44 -5.77
N GLY A 82 8.38 23.25 -6.17
CA GLY A 82 8.74 22.65 -7.46
C GLY A 82 8.15 23.40 -8.67
N ILE A 83 8.74 23.23 -9.86
CA ILE A 83 8.24 23.79 -11.13
C ILE A 83 8.12 22.68 -12.18
N PRO A 84 6.90 22.31 -12.63
CA PRO A 84 5.59 22.78 -12.15
C PRO A 84 5.38 22.43 -10.66
N ARG A 85 4.42 23.10 -9.98
CA ARG A 85 4.12 22.85 -8.56
C ARG A 85 3.61 21.44 -8.33
N ASP A 86 2.72 20.99 -9.20
CA ASP A 86 2.16 19.65 -9.11
C ASP A 86 3.06 18.62 -9.77
N SER A 87 3.24 17.51 -9.07
CA SER A 87 3.83 16.29 -9.63
C SER A 87 2.76 15.39 -10.25
N SER A 88 3.19 14.32 -10.87
CA SER A 88 2.28 13.24 -11.24
C SER A 88 1.56 12.68 -10.01
N TYR A 89 0.30 12.28 -10.16
CA TYR A 89 -0.56 11.70 -9.13
C TYR A 89 -1.21 10.41 -9.64
N TYR A 90 -1.61 9.55 -8.72
CA TYR A 90 -2.24 8.27 -9.00
C TYR A 90 -3.65 8.47 -9.56
N VAL A 91 -4.03 7.69 -10.56
CA VAL A 91 -5.35 7.78 -11.20
C VAL A 91 -5.96 6.40 -11.41
N SER A 92 -7.28 6.35 -11.47
CA SER A 92 -8.01 5.14 -11.84
C SER A 92 -7.67 4.70 -13.25
N ALA A 93 -7.64 3.40 -13.47
CA ALA A 93 -7.51 2.82 -14.80
C ALA A 93 -8.82 2.77 -15.59
N GLY A 94 -9.93 3.18 -14.98
CA GLY A 94 -11.28 3.08 -15.57
C GLY A 94 -12.09 1.96 -14.97
N GLN A 95 -13.15 1.55 -15.65
CA GLN A 95 -14.05 0.50 -15.17
C GLN A 95 -14.42 -0.49 -16.28
N LEU A 96 -14.70 -1.72 -15.87
CA LEU A 96 -15.34 -2.73 -16.71
C LEU A 96 -16.80 -2.85 -16.27
N ASN A 97 -17.72 -2.54 -17.17
CA ASN A 97 -19.16 -2.65 -16.96
C ASN A 97 -19.62 -4.00 -17.48
N ILE A 98 -20.36 -4.75 -16.67
CA ILE A 98 -20.91 -6.04 -17.03
C ILE A 98 -22.42 -5.99 -16.80
N GLN A 99 -23.18 -6.23 -17.83
CA GLN A 99 -24.64 -6.32 -17.76
C GLN A 99 -25.06 -7.77 -17.95
N TYR A 100 -25.75 -8.32 -16.95
CA TYR A 100 -26.26 -9.67 -16.97
C TYR A 100 -27.73 -9.69 -17.42
N PHE A 101 -28.10 -10.74 -18.11
CA PHE A 101 -29.47 -10.95 -18.60
C PHE A 101 -29.76 -12.44 -18.71
N THR A 102 -30.98 -12.80 -19.06
CA THR A 102 -31.39 -14.15 -19.41
C THR A 102 -31.67 -14.24 -20.89
N LYS A 103 -31.90 -15.43 -21.44
CA LYS A 103 -32.30 -15.60 -22.83
C LYS A 103 -33.51 -14.72 -23.24
N ASN A 104 -34.38 -14.42 -22.28
CA ASN A 104 -35.62 -13.67 -22.49
C ASN A 104 -35.60 -12.24 -21.91
N GLY A 105 -34.43 -11.70 -21.55
CA GLY A 105 -34.27 -10.35 -21.02
C GLY A 105 -33.77 -10.33 -19.56
N GLU A 106 -34.36 -9.49 -18.71
CA GLU A 106 -33.95 -9.36 -17.32
C GLU A 106 -34.31 -10.56 -16.46
N PHE A 107 -33.61 -10.75 -15.33
CA PHE A 107 -33.95 -11.77 -14.35
C PHE A 107 -35.35 -11.52 -13.76
N LYS A 108 -36.15 -12.59 -13.65
CA LYS A 108 -37.47 -12.53 -13.04
C LYS A 108 -37.42 -13.04 -11.60
N ASN A 109 -38.13 -12.31 -10.71
CA ASN A 109 -38.23 -12.64 -9.29
C ASN A 109 -36.87 -13.04 -8.67
N PRO A 110 -35.85 -12.19 -8.81
CA PRO A 110 -34.57 -12.48 -8.18
C PRO A 110 -34.72 -12.37 -6.66
N ASP A 111 -34.10 -13.32 -5.93
CA ASP A 111 -34.16 -13.42 -4.48
C ASP A 111 -32.81 -13.86 -3.89
N CYS A 112 -32.67 -13.76 -2.57
CA CYS A 112 -31.52 -14.23 -1.81
C CYS A 112 -30.19 -13.62 -2.29
N TYR A 113 -30.19 -12.36 -2.74
CA TYR A 113 -28.93 -11.69 -3.12
C TYR A 113 -28.03 -11.53 -1.91
N LYS A 114 -26.82 -12.07 -2.01
CA LYS A 114 -25.79 -12.02 -0.98
C LYS A 114 -24.45 -11.67 -1.61
N ARG A 115 -23.65 -10.84 -0.93
CA ARG A 115 -22.29 -10.47 -1.36
C ARG A 115 -21.33 -10.55 -0.18
N GLU A 116 -20.29 -11.34 -0.32
CA GLU A 116 -19.34 -11.66 0.74
C GLU A 116 -17.90 -11.50 0.28
N LEU A 117 -17.04 -11.01 1.15
CA LEU A 117 -15.60 -11.07 1.03
C LEU A 117 -15.06 -12.08 2.05
N ASP A 118 -14.39 -13.11 1.57
CA ASP A 118 -13.64 -14.03 2.41
C ASP A 118 -12.20 -13.49 2.60
N LEU A 119 -11.87 -13.14 3.83
CA LEU A 119 -10.57 -12.58 4.20
C LEU A 119 -9.42 -13.59 4.16
N GLU A 120 -9.71 -14.88 4.26
CA GLU A 120 -8.70 -15.95 4.21
C GLU A 120 -8.27 -16.28 2.77
N THR A 121 -9.20 -16.14 1.84
CA THR A 121 -8.98 -16.46 0.43
C THR A 121 -8.80 -15.21 -0.44
N GLY A 122 -9.29 -14.06 0.00
CA GLY A 122 -9.26 -12.82 -0.78
C GLY A 122 -10.20 -12.85 -1.99
N ILE A 123 -11.31 -13.62 -1.89
CA ILE A 123 -12.32 -13.76 -2.94
C ILE A 123 -13.61 -13.07 -2.52
N ILE A 124 -14.18 -12.26 -3.44
CA ILE A 124 -15.52 -11.72 -3.30
C ILE A 124 -16.47 -12.66 -4.02
N THR A 125 -17.50 -13.12 -3.31
CA THR A 125 -18.56 -13.98 -3.87
C THR A 125 -19.90 -13.28 -3.81
N SER A 126 -20.60 -13.19 -4.95
CA SER A 126 -22.01 -12.78 -4.99
C SER A 126 -22.88 -13.94 -5.44
N THR A 127 -23.97 -14.16 -4.75
CA THR A 127 -24.94 -15.22 -5.04
C THR A 127 -26.35 -14.68 -5.06
N PHE A 128 -27.19 -15.23 -5.92
CA PHE A 128 -28.63 -14.99 -5.94
C PHE A 128 -29.37 -16.13 -6.65
N THR A 129 -30.69 -16.15 -6.51
CA THR A 129 -31.57 -17.07 -7.24
C THR A 129 -32.54 -16.29 -8.14
N ALA A 130 -32.92 -16.86 -9.27
CA ALA A 130 -33.96 -16.33 -10.14
C ALA A 130 -34.75 -17.46 -10.78
N ASN A 131 -35.97 -17.17 -11.17
CA ASN A 131 -36.83 -18.21 -11.79
C ASN A 131 -36.35 -18.52 -13.21
N SER A 132 -36.30 -19.80 -13.57
CA SER A 132 -36.24 -20.25 -14.95
C SER A 132 -37.56 -19.89 -15.63
N GLU A 133 -37.52 -19.17 -16.75
CA GLU A 133 -38.73 -19.01 -17.56
C GLU A 133 -39.05 -20.34 -18.25
N GLY A 134 -40.12 -20.98 -17.83
CA GLY A 134 -40.77 -22.00 -18.63
C GLY A 134 -41.30 -21.39 -19.95
N PRO A 135 -41.49 -22.19 -21.03
CA PRO A 135 -42.10 -21.70 -22.25
C PRO A 135 -43.49 -21.10 -21.95
N SER A 136 -43.69 -19.88 -22.37
CA SER A 136 -45.00 -19.20 -22.32
C SER A 136 -45.98 -19.90 -23.24
N THR A 137 -46.47 -21.06 -22.88
CA THR A 137 -47.68 -21.64 -23.46
C THR A 137 -48.82 -21.28 -22.55
N ALA A 138 -49.79 -20.54 -23.12
CA ALA A 138 -51.03 -20.15 -22.47
C ALA A 138 -51.94 -21.39 -22.18
N ASP A 139 -51.52 -22.22 -21.23
CA ASP A 139 -52.40 -23.24 -20.64
C ASP A 139 -52.47 -23.00 -19.13
N PHE A 140 -53.62 -22.48 -18.69
CA PHE A 140 -53.94 -22.07 -17.33
C PHE A 140 -54.21 -23.26 -16.34
N SER A 141 -53.66 -24.41 -16.60
CA SER A 141 -53.91 -25.56 -15.72
C SER A 141 -52.67 -26.38 -15.45
N ASN A 142 -51.70 -25.82 -14.71
CA ASN A 142 -50.79 -26.48 -13.75
C ASN A 142 -49.71 -25.47 -13.36
N SER A 143 -49.77 -25.01 -12.15
CA SER A 143 -48.71 -24.23 -11.52
C SER A 143 -47.49 -25.10 -11.27
N GLU A 144 -46.71 -25.43 -12.27
CA GLU A 144 -45.32 -25.80 -12.04
C GLU A 144 -44.56 -24.53 -11.72
N SER A 145 -44.21 -24.35 -10.46
CA SER A 145 -43.24 -23.36 -10.01
C SER A 145 -42.00 -23.55 -10.85
N GLY A 146 -41.68 -22.58 -11.72
CA GLY A 146 -40.45 -22.57 -12.51
C GLY A 146 -39.26 -22.91 -11.59
N SER A 147 -38.40 -23.84 -11.99
CA SER A 147 -37.26 -24.23 -11.19
C SER A 147 -36.38 -23.00 -10.95
N SER A 148 -36.02 -22.75 -9.70
CA SER A 148 -35.13 -21.67 -9.33
C SER A 148 -33.69 -21.99 -9.77
N ILE A 149 -33.06 -21.08 -10.47
CA ILE A 149 -31.66 -21.16 -10.89
C ILE A 149 -30.81 -20.33 -9.91
N SER A 150 -29.78 -20.96 -9.34
CA SER A 150 -28.79 -20.25 -8.52
C SER A 150 -27.66 -19.74 -9.40
N TYR A 151 -27.26 -18.50 -9.18
CA TYR A 151 -26.15 -17.86 -9.86
C TYR A 151 -25.05 -17.54 -8.84
N THR A 152 -23.80 -17.78 -9.23
CA THR A 152 -22.62 -17.48 -8.43
C THR A 152 -21.63 -16.67 -9.27
N ARG A 153 -21.10 -15.61 -8.68
CA ARG A 153 -20.03 -14.79 -9.27
C ARG A 153 -18.88 -14.70 -8.27
N GLU A 154 -17.67 -15.02 -8.71
CA GLU A 154 -16.47 -14.98 -7.87
C GLU A 154 -15.45 -14.03 -8.48
N LEU A 155 -15.07 -12.98 -7.74
CA LEU A 155 -14.05 -12.02 -8.14
C LEU A 155 -12.79 -12.21 -7.31
N MET A 156 -11.65 -12.34 -7.97
CA MET A 156 -10.32 -12.39 -7.33
C MET A 156 -9.27 -11.61 -8.12
N ALA A 157 -8.24 -11.13 -7.41
CA ALA A 157 -7.02 -10.60 -8.02
C ALA A 157 -5.87 -11.57 -7.73
N SER A 158 -5.56 -12.41 -8.70
CA SER A 158 -4.56 -13.47 -8.58
C SER A 158 -3.13 -12.93 -8.71
N SER A 159 -2.27 -13.19 -7.71
CA SER A 159 -0.84 -12.88 -7.81
C SER A 159 -0.08 -13.90 -8.67
N PRO A 160 -0.33 -15.22 -8.55
CA PRO A 160 0.32 -16.20 -9.41
C PRO A 160 0.05 -15.99 -10.90
N ALA A 161 -1.21 -15.72 -11.26
CA ALA A 161 -1.59 -15.42 -12.65
C ALA A 161 -1.37 -13.95 -13.04
N ASN A 162 -1.18 -13.05 -12.05
CA ASN A 162 -0.97 -11.61 -12.20
C ASN A 162 -2.08 -10.88 -13.00
N ILE A 163 -3.34 -11.28 -12.77
CA ILE A 163 -4.55 -10.75 -13.41
C ILE A 163 -5.68 -10.60 -12.39
N ILE A 164 -6.76 -9.91 -12.78
CA ILE A 164 -8.07 -9.98 -12.12
C ILE A 164 -8.93 -10.99 -12.87
N ALA A 165 -9.64 -11.86 -12.16
CA ALA A 165 -10.57 -12.82 -12.73
C ALA A 165 -11.95 -12.70 -12.09
N LEU A 166 -12.99 -12.63 -12.94
CA LEU A 166 -14.39 -12.73 -12.52
C LEU A 166 -14.99 -13.98 -13.18
N HIS A 167 -15.34 -14.94 -12.36
CA HIS A 167 -15.98 -16.18 -12.78
C HIS A 167 -17.48 -16.12 -12.51
N VAL A 168 -18.27 -16.56 -13.48
CA VAL A 168 -19.74 -16.56 -13.43
C VAL A 168 -20.24 -17.97 -13.75
N ALA A 169 -21.03 -18.53 -12.87
CA ALA A 169 -21.63 -19.86 -13.03
C ALA A 169 -23.13 -19.85 -12.68
N ALA A 170 -23.88 -20.78 -13.28
CA ALA A 170 -25.27 -21.02 -12.99
C ALA A 170 -25.50 -22.50 -12.66
N SER A 171 -26.45 -22.80 -11.75
CA SER A 171 -26.80 -24.16 -11.38
C SER A 171 -27.48 -24.98 -12.51
N THR A 172 -27.94 -24.29 -13.55
CA THR A 172 -28.56 -24.88 -14.73
C THR A 172 -27.68 -24.58 -15.96
N PRO A 173 -27.33 -25.62 -16.78
CA PRO A 173 -26.56 -25.41 -18.01
C PRO A 173 -27.23 -24.40 -18.95
N LYS A 174 -26.40 -23.71 -19.73
CA LYS A 174 -26.81 -22.70 -20.74
C LYS A 174 -27.59 -21.52 -20.16
N SER A 175 -27.33 -21.16 -18.91
CA SER A 175 -28.05 -20.06 -18.22
C SER A 175 -27.21 -18.82 -17.99
N VAL A 176 -25.91 -18.80 -18.38
CA VAL A 176 -25.05 -17.63 -18.25
C VAL A 176 -25.12 -16.77 -19.51
N TYR A 177 -25.58 -15.53 -19.33
CA TYR A 177 -25.68 -14.50 -20.37
C TYR A 177 -25.19 -13.17 -19.81
N PHE A 178 -24.28 -12.51 -20.49
CA PHE A 178 -23.86 -11.14 -20.16
C PHE A 178 -23.24 -10.43 -21.35
N LYS A 179 -23.13 -9.12 -21.24
CA LYS A 179 -22.29 -8.28 -22.08
C LYS A 179 -21.34 -7.44 -21.23
N ALA A 180 -20.10 -7.26 -21.69
CA ALA A 180 -19.10 -6.48 -20.96
C ALA A 180 -18.38 -5.51 -21.89
N ASN A 181 -18.14 -4.30 -21.39
CA ASN A 181 -17.41 -3.25 -22.09
C ASN A 181 -16.62 -2.38 -21.10
N PHE A 182 -15.54 -1.81 -21.58
CA PHE A 182 -14.79 -0.83 -20.79
C PHE A 182 -15.42 0.54 -20.90
N ASP A 183 -15.35 1.29 -19.79
CA ASP A 183 -15.66 2.70 -19.72
C ASP A 183 -14.57 3.43 -18.92
N ARG A 184 -14.19 4.61 -19.39
CA ARG A 184 -13.30 5.51 -18.71
C ARG A 184 -13.76 6.94 -18.96
N PRO A 185 -14.37 7.61 -17.96
CA PRO A 185 -14.93 8.95 -18.12
C PRO A 185 -13.91 9.99 -18.56
N GLU A 186 -12.63 9.80 -18.20
CA GLU A 186 -11.55 10.75 -18.48
C GLU A 186 -10.60 10.22 -19.58
N GLY A 187 -10.88 10.57 -20.84
CA GLY A 187 -9.89 10.50 -21.91
C GLY A 187 -9.48 9.10 -22.36
N MET A 188 -10.45 8.23 -22.56
CA MET A 188 -10.24 7.00 -23.30
C MET A 188 -9.91 7.33 -24.75
N SER A 189 -8.75 6.89 -25.24
CA SER A 189 -8.30 7.22 -26.60
C SER A 189 -8.94 6.33 -27.65
N MET A 190 -9.02 5.03 -27.37
CA MET A 190 -9.62 4.02 -28.26
C MET A 190 -10.21 2.90 -27.40
N ASN A 191 -11.35 2.36 -27.85
CA ASN A 191 -11.99 1.18 -27.29
C ASN A 191 -12.41 0.29 -28.46
N TYR A 192 -11.91 -0.96 -28.53
CA TYR A 192 -12.07 -1.84 -29.68
C TYR A 192 -12.00 -3.32 -29.31
N ALA A 193 -12.52 -4.16 -30.20
CA ALA A 193 -12.31 -5.62 -30.14
C ALA A 193 -10.95 -5.98 -30.70
N VAL A 194 -10.23 -6.85 -29.98
CA VAL A 194 -8.96 -7.47 -30.42
C VAL A 194 -9.24 -8.79 -31.15
N SER A 195 -10.23 -9.53 -30.68
CA SER A 195 -10.70 -10.81 -31.22
C SER A 195 -12.18 -11.02 -30.87
N ASP A 196 -12.76 -12.17 -31.23
CA ASP A 196 -14.15 -12.50 -30.92
C ASP A 196 -14.42 -12.63 -29.41
N ASP A 197 -13.39 -12.79 -28.59
CA ASP A 197 -13.48 -12.98 -27.14
C ASP A 197 -12.75 -11.90 -26.32
N THR A 198 -12.07 -10.95 -26.98
CA THR A 198 -11.16 -10.01 -26.33
C THR A 198 -11.44 -8.57 -26.72
N ILE A 199 -11.60 -7.70 -25.73
CA ILE A 199 -11.75 -6.25 -25.87
C ILE A 199 -10.57 -5.53 -25.22
N CYS A 200 -10.23 -4.35 -25.74
CA CYS A 200 -9.12 -3.52 -25.28
C CYS A 200 -9.51 -2.04 -25.34
N PHE A 201 -9.00 -1.26 -24.37
CA PHE A 201 -8.93 0.19 -24.51
C PHE A 201 -7.50 0.70 -24.30
N THR A 202 -7.21 1.86 -24.87
CA THR A 202 -5.96 2.59 -24.64
C THR A 202 -6.26 3.98 -24.11
N ALA A 203 -5.34 4.54 -23.33
CA ALA A 203 -5.43 5.89 -22.80
C ALA A 203 -4.07 6.58 -22.81
N THR A 204 -4.05 7.87 -23.14
CA THR A 204 -2.84 8.69 -23.31
C THR A 204 -2.82 9.98 -22.50
N ASN A 205 -3.91 10.32 -21.82
CA ASN A 205 -4.01 11.51 -20.95
C ASN A 205 -3.35 11.32 -19.56
N ALA A 206 -2.57 10.27 -19.43
CA ALA A 206 -1.79 9.85 -18.26
C ALA A 206 -0.43 9.32 -18.75
N ILE A 207 0.32 8.60 -17.92
CA ILE A 207 1.33 7.67 -18.43
C ILE A 207 0.58 6.71 -19.37
N PRO A 208 0.94 6.59 -20.66
CA PRO A 208 0.20 5.75 -21.60
C PRO A 208 -0.04 4.34 -21.04
N PHE A 209 -1.26 3.85 -21.13
CA PHE A 209 -1.62 2.51 -20.64
C PHE A 209 -2.76 1.90 -21.45
N CYS A 210 -2.97 0.60 -21.31
CA CYS A 210 -4.13 -0.11 -21.82
C CYS A 210 -4.79 -0.95 -20.72
N GLY A 211 -6.09 -1.14 -20.85
CA GLY A 211 -6.84 -2.19 -20.15
C GLY A 211 -7.35 -3.19 -21.18
N MET A 212 -7.30 -4.47 -20.84
CA MET A 212 -7.71 -5.57 -21.71
C MET A 212 -8.52 -6.59 -20.94
N ALA A 213 -9.57 -7.12 -21.56
CA ALA A 213 -10.39 -8.17 -21.01
C ALA A 213 -10.63 -9.27 -22.05
N THR A 214 -10.45 -10.52 -21.64
CA THR A 214 -10.75 -11.71 -22.45
C THR A 214 -11.75 -12.59 -21.71
N VAL A 215 -12.61 -13.28 -22.44
CA VAL A 215 -13.64 -14.16 -21.90
C VAL A 215 -13.46 -15.58 -22.40
N THR A 216 -13.41 -16.53 -21.46
CA THR A 216 -13.53 -17.97 -21.79
C THR A 216 -14.87 -18.49 -21.32
N THR A 217 -15.45 -19.47 -22.03
CA THR A 217 -16.75 -20.08 -21.69
C THR A 217 -16.69 -21.60 -21.73
N SER A 218 -17.48 -22.22 -20.86
CA SER A 218 -17.85 -23.64 -21.00
C SER A 218 -19.24 -23.69 -21.63
N GLY A 219 -19.34 -24.22 -22.84
CA GLY A 219 -20.58 -24.17 -23.62
C GLY A 219 -20.94 -22.76 -24.12
N GLY A 220 -22.11 -22.62 -24.76
CA GLY A 220 -22.62 -21.35 -25.25
C GLY A 220 -21.80 -20.74 -26.39
N LYS A 221 -21.90 -19.42 -26.52
CA LYS A 221 -21.19 -18.60 -27.51
C LYS A 221 -20.56 -17.40 -26.87
N VAL A 222 -19.36 -17.03 -27.32
CA VAL A 222 -18.70 -15.75 -27.04
C VAL A 222 -18.40 -15.06 -28.35
N TYR A 223 -18.71 -13.77 -28.46
CA TYR A 223 -18.40 -12.95 -29.62
C TYR A 223 -18.31 -11.47 -29.25
N THR A 224 -17.71 -10.66 -30.12
CA THR A 224 -17.64 -9.21 -29.92
C THR A 224 -18.56 -8.48 -30.89
N GLN A 225 -19.19 -7.40 -30.42
CA GLN A 225 -19.90 -6.43 -31.22
C GLN A 225 -19.40 -5.03 -30.88
N GLY A 226 -18.68 -4.42 -31.81
CA GLY A 226 -17.94 -3.18 -31.52
C GLY A 226 -16.89 -3.42 -30.42
N ALA A 227 -16.93 -2.60 -29.38
CA ALA A 227 -16.03 -2.73 -28.21
C ALA A 227 -16.69 -3.47 -27.02
N THR A 228 -17.68 -4.31 -27.31
CA THR A 228 -18.41 -5.09 -26.29
C THR A 228 -18.24 -6.57 -26.57
N VAL A 229 -17.84 -7.33 -25.55
CA VAL A 229 -17.85 -8.80 -25.59
C VAL A 229 -19.20 -9.30 -25.05
N ILE A 230 -19.78 -10.30 -25.71
CA ILE A 230 -21.11 -10.85 -25.41
C ILE A 230 -20.99 -12.36 -25.22
N VAL A 231 -21.59 -12.87 -24.16
CA VAL A 231 -21.73 -14.29 -23.85
C VAL A 231 -23.20 -14.69 -23.87
N GLU A 232 -23.53 -15.75 -24.58
CA GLU A 232 -24.88 -16.28 -24.69
C GLU A 232 -24.94 -17.79 -24.42
N GLY A 233 -25.69 -18.19 -23.41
CA GLY A 233 -26.05 -19.56 -23.13
C GLY A 233 -24.84 -20.42 -22.71
N ALA A 234 -23.90 -19.86 -21.98
CA ALA A 234 -22.81 -20.64 -21.37
C ALA A 234 -23.28 -21.36 -20.09
N ASP A 235 -22.59 -22.43 -19.75
CA ASP A 235 -22.76 -23.12 -18.46
C ASP A 235 -22.02 -22.32 -17.37
N GLU A 236 -20.81 -21.87 -17.70
CA GLU A 236 -19.97 -20.96 -16.93
C GLU A 236 -19.11 -20.10 -17.84
N ALA A 237 -18.65 -18.96 -17.35
CA ALA A 237 -17.75 -18.07 -18.07
C ALA A 237 -16.76 -17.41 -17.11
N THR A 238 -15.55 -17.12 -17.61
CA THR A 238 -14.54 -16.37 -16.84
C THR A 238 -14.05 -15.18 -17.63
N ILE A 239 -14.11 -14.01 -17.02
CA ILE A 239 -13.55 -12.74 -17.55
C ILE A 239 -12.19 -12.55 -16.90
N TYR A 240 -11.13 -12.46 -17.70
CA TYR A 240 -9.77 -12.14 -17.26
C TYR A 240 -9.45 -10.70 -17.62
N VAL A 241 -8.96 -9.92 -16.67
CA VAL A 241 -8.65 -8.49 -16.87
C VAL A 241 -7.21 -8.21 -16.51
N ASP A 242 -6.51 -7.49 -17.39
CA ASP A 242 -5.20 -6.92 -17.12
C ASP A 242 -5.16 -5.44 -17.49
N VAL A 243 -4.34 -4.68 -16.75
CA VAL A 243 -4.00 -3.28 -17.04
C VAL A 243 -2.48 -3.18 -17.11
N GLN A 244 -1.95 -2.57 -18.16
CA GLN A 244 -0.52 -2.36 -18.35
C GLN A 244 -0.21 -0.91 -18.67
N SER A 245 0.73 -0.31 -17.92
CA SER A 245 1.20 1.05 -18.18
C SER A 245 2.58 1.10 -18.81
N ALA A 246 2.85 2.17 -19.53
CA ALA A 246 4.15 2.46 -20.11
C ALA A 246 5.25 2.75 -19.06
N PHE A 247 4.89 2.98 -17.81
CA PHE A 247 5.85 3.14 -16.72
C PHE A 247 6.84 1.98 -16.67
N ARG A 248 6.35 0.74 -16.83
CA ARG A 248 7.20 -0.46 -16.82
C ARG A 248 8.12 -0.51 -18.02
N TYR A 249 7.67 -0.04 -19.17
CA TYR A 249 8.48 0.08 -20.38
C TYR A 249 9.62 1.07 -20.17
N TYR A 250 9.36 2.27 -19.71
CA TYR A 250 10.38 3.29 -19.44
C TYR A 250 11.37 2.88 -18.34
N THR A 251 10.89 2.11 -17.36
CA THR A 251 11.71 1.71 -16.19
C THR A 251 12.64 0.53 -16.50
N TYR A 252 12.22 -0.39 -17.39
CA TYR A 252 12.94 -1.63 -17.64
C TYR A 252 13.79 -1.62 -18.92
N ARG A 253 13.54 -0.71 -19.84
CA ARG A 253 14.29 -0.62 -21.10
C ARG A 253 15.11 0.67 -21.20
N LYS A 254 16.40 0.54 -20.93
CA LYS A 254 17.35 1.67 -21.01
C LYS A 254 17.76 2.02 -22.46
N ASN A 255 17.57 1.16 -23.43
CA ASN A 255 18.05 1.31 -24.80
C ASN A 255 16.93 0.92 -25.77
N LEU A 256 16.05 1.83 -26.10
CA LEU A 256 15.07 1.66 -27.15
C LEU A 256 15.54 2.34 -28.42
N THR A 257 16.07 1.54 -29.33
CA THR A 257 15.96 1.83 -30.76
C THR A 257 14.49 1.66 -31.12
N ALA A 258 13.86 2.75 -31.51
CA ALA A 258 12.43 2.89 -31.73
C ALA A 258 11.95 2.05 -32.91
N SER A 259 11.57 0.80 -32.68
CA SER A 259 10.88 0.00 -33.72
C SER A 259 9.40 -0.30 -33.39
N ARG A 260 8.95 -0.06 -32.14
CA ARG A 260 7.53 -0.19 -31.76
C ARG A 260 7.12 0.99 -30.88
N SER A 261 5.88 1.49 -31.07
CA SER A 261 5.32 2.50 -30.19
C SER A 261 5.16 1.95 -28.77
N VAL A 262 5.25 2.84 -27.78
CA VAL A 262 5.06 2.51 -26.35
C VAL A 262 3.68 1.90 -26.11
N GLU A 263 2.69 2.38 -26.85
CA GLU A 263 1.31 1.89 -26.82
C GLU A 263 1.23 0.43 -27.26
N MET A 264 1.83 0.06 -28.40
CA MET A 264 1.88 -1.33 -28.87
C MET A 264 2.56 -2.26 -27.86
N TRP A 265 3.57 -1.77 -27.16
CA TRP A 265 4.24 -2.58 -26.13
C TRP A 265 3.29 -2.88 -24.96
N THR A 266 2.48 -1.91 -24.49
CA THR A 266 1.52 -2.13 -23.40
C THR A 266 0.46 -3.15 -23.81
N ILE A 267 -0.05 -3.06 -25.05
CA ILE A 267 -1.02 -3.99 -25.64
C ILE A 267 -0.44 -5.40 -25.74
N ASP A 268 0.75 -5.55 -26.34
CA ASP A 268 1.41 -6.87 -26.50
C ASP A 268 1.64 -7.55 -25.12
N TYR A 269 1.99 -6.75 -24.10
CA TYR A 269 2.27 -7.29 -22.78
C TYR A 269 0.98 -7.68 -22.04
N ALA A 270 -0.08 -6.89 -22.15
CA ALA A 270 -1.40 -7.22 -21.61
C ALA A 270 -1.97 -8.48 -22.29
N LEU A 271 -1.92 -8.54 -23.62
CA LEU A 271 -2.38 -9.70 -24.38
C LEU A 271 -1.65 -10.97 -23.98
N LYS A 272 -0.32 -10.90 -23.84
CA LYS A 272 0.47 -12.05 -23.35
C LYS A 272 0.00 -12.53 -21.97
N ASN A 273 -0.18 -11.63 -21.01
CA ASN A 273 -0.58 -12.00 -19.66
C ASN A 273 -1.97 -12.64 -19.65
N ILE A 274 -2.92 -12.05 -20.36
CA ILE A 274 -4.28 -12.57 -20.45
C ILE A 274 -4.34 -13.92 -21.14
N CYS A 275 -3.64 -14.10 -22.26
CA CYS A 275 -3.58 -15.39 -22.94
C CYS A 275 -2.97 -16.48 -22.04
N MET A 276 -1.95 -16.16 -21.27
CA MET A 276 -1.35 -17.10 -20.30
C MET A 276 -2.33 -17.46 -19.18
N ALA A 277 -3.14 -16.51 -18.72
CA ALA A 277 -4.16 -16.73 -17.70
C ALA A 277 -5.35 -17.55 -18.26
N ALA A 278 -5.85 -17.19 -19.43
CA ALA A 278 -6.97 -17.86 -20.07
C ALA A 278 -6.64 -19.32 -20.51
N ALA A 279 -5.37 -19.64 -20.68
CA ALA A 279 -4.90 -21.01 -20.96
C ALA A 279 -4.96 -21.93 -19.70
N GLN A 280 -5.11 -21.36 -18.51
CA GLN A 280 -5.32 -22.12 -17.26
C GLN A 280 -6.81 -22.32 -17.03
N ASN A 281 -7.21 -23.48 -16.49
CA ASN A 281 -8.59 -23.63 -16.07
C ASN A 281 -8.85 -22.82 -14.77
N TYR A 282 -10.07 -22.34 -14.63
CA TYR A 282 -10.45 -21.51 -13.47
C TYR A 282 -10.23 -22.21 -12.12
N PRO A 283 -10.62 -23.49 -11.89
CA PRO A 283 -10.36 -24.18 -10.63
C PRO A 283 -8.89 -24.23 -10.22
N GLU A 284 -7.98 -24.46 -11.15
CA GLU A 284 -6.53 -24.47 -10.88
C GLU A 284 -6.03 -23.07 -10.51
N MET A 285 -6.46 -22.04 -11.24
CA MET A 285 -6.12 -20.65 -10.95
C MET A 285 -6.66 -20.23 -9.58
N LYS A 286 -7.90 -20.57 -9.25
CA LYS A 286 -8.52 -20.30 -7.95
C LYS A 286 -7.74 -20.98 -6.82
N SER A 287 -7.38 -22.25 -6.99
CA SER A 287 -6.59 -23.01 -6.02
C SER A 287 -5.21 -22.36 -5.77
N ALA A 288 -4.50 -21.98 -6.84
CA ALA A 288 -3.22 -21.30 -6.74
C ALA A 288 -3.33 -19.91 -6.07
N HIS A 289 -4.41 -19.17 -6.37
CA HIS A 289 -4.70 -17.89 -5.72
C HIS A 289 -4.94 -18.06 -4.23
N ILE A 290 -5.80 -19.00 -3.83
CA ILE A 290 -6.09 -19.27 -2.43
C ILE A 290 -4.81 -19.64 -1.67
N GLN A 291 -4.00 -20.54 -2.22
CA GLN A 291 -2.75 -20.96 -1.61
C GLN A 291 -1.78 -19.79 -1.42
N ASP A 292 -1.62 -18.93 -2.43
CA ASP A 292 -0.76 -17.75 -2.37
C ASP A 292 -1.27 -16.74 -1.32
N PHE A 293 -2.57 -16.47 -1.28
CA PHE A 293 -3.14 -15.51 -0.35
C PHE A 293 -3.11 -16.03 1.10
N TYR A 294 -3.53 -17.27 1.31
CA TYR A 294 -3.56 -17.93 2.61
C TYR A 294 -2.16 -18.02 3.24
N HIS A 295 -1.11 -18.17 2.44
CA HIS A 295 0.27 -18.13 2.92
C HIS A 295 0.63 -16.86 3.71
N PHE A 296 0.05 -15.70 3.37
CA PHE A 296 0.21 -14.47 4.15
C PHE A 296 -0.80 -14.38 5.29
N TRP A 297 -2.00 -14.89 5.07
CA TRP A 297 -3.08 -14.80 6.05
C TRP A 297 -2.86 -15.69 7.27
N GLU A 298 -2.43 -16.93 7.10
CA GLU A 298 -2.23 -17.91 8.18
C GLU A 298 -1.21 -17.52 9.23
N LYS A 299 -0.31 -16.58 8.92
CA LYS A 299 0.80 -16.20 9.79
C LYS A 299 0.39 -15.47 11.06
N ILE A 300 -0.77 -14.83 11.03
CA ILE A 300 -1.36 -14.19 12.20
C ILE A 300 -2.82 -14.64 12.27
N ASN A 301 -3.19 -15.26 13.39
CA ASN A 301 -4.57 -15.59 13.70
C ASN A 301 -5.03 -14.65 14.83
N ALA A 302 -5.99 -13.77 14.56
CA ALA A 302 -6.52 -12.83 15.52
C ALA A 302 -8.05 -13.06 15.66
N GLU A 303 -8.48 -13.26 16.90
CA GLU A 303 -9.87 -13.32 17.33
C GLU A 303 -10.01 -12.31 18.47
N LEU A 304 -10.35 -11.08 18.09
CA LEU A 304 -10.48 -9.96 19.02
C LEU A 304 -11.96 -9.71 19.29
N ASN A 305 -12.28 -8.70 20.09
CA ASN A 305 -13.66 -8.35 20.40
C ASN A 305 -14.11 -7.09 19.68
N GLY A 306 -15.38 -7.08 19.26
CA GLY A 306 -16.05 -5.88 18.73
C GLY A 306 -15.35 -5.30 17.49
N ASP A 307 -15.28 -3.97 17.45
CA ASP A 307 -14.72 -3.23 16.31
C ASP A 307 -13.22 -3.48 16.10
N ASP A 308 -12.46 -3.77 17.17
CA ASP A 308 -11.04 -4.10 17.07
C ASP A 308 -10.80 -5.36 16.21
N ASP A 309 -11.70 -6.37 16.25
CA ASP A 309 -11.60 -7.57 15.39
C ASP A 309 -11.82 -7.23 13.93
N PHE A 310 -12.84 -6.40 13.65
CA PHE A 310 -13.13 -5.96 12.30
C PHE A 310 -11.98 -5.10 11.75
N ASP A 311 -11.57 -4.07 12.48
CA ASP A 311 -10.53 -3.14 12.06
C ASP A 311 -9.18 -3.84 11.84
N PHE A 312 -8.77 -4.72 12.74
CA PHE A 312 -7.54 -5.48 12.59
C PHE A 312 -7.55 -6.33 11.32
N ASN A 313 -8.60 -7.12 11.13
CA ASN A 313 -8.65 -8.11 10.06
C ASN A 313 -8.89 -7.47 8.68
N ILE A 314 -9.79 -6.48 8.54
CA ILE A 314 -10.04 -5.82 7.24
C ILE A 314 -8.85 -4.96 6.80
N ASN A 315 -8.21 -4.23 7.69
CA ASN A 315 -7.07 -3.41 7.33
C ASN A 315 -5.84 -4.27 7.02
N ARG A 316 -5.64 -5.38 7.73
CA ARG A 316 -4.63 -6.37 7.39
C ARG A 316 -4.88 -6.99 6.01
N TYR A 317 -6.12 -7.35 5.69
CA TYR A 317 -6.51 -7.82 4.36
C TYR A 317 -6.15 -6.81 3.27
N LYS A 318 -6.56 -5.55 3.45
CA LYS A 318 -6.26 -4.47 2.51
C LYS A 318 -4.75 -4.27 2.34
N PHE A 319 -3.98 -4.33 3.42
CA PHE A 319 -2.52 -4.19 3.36
C PHE A 319 -1.87 -5.35 2.58
N ILE A 320 -2.26 -6.59 2.85
CA ILE A 320 -1.79 -7.77 2.10
C ILE A 320 -2.11 -7.62 0.61
N SER A 321 -3.36 -7.31 0.30
CA SER A 321 -3.87 -7.15 -1.07
C SER A 321 -3.18 -6.02 -1.85
N SER A 322 -2.73 -4.96 -1.16
CA SER A 322 -2.06 -3.81 -1.78
C SER A 322 -0.55 -4.00 -1.97
N ASN A 323 0.12 -4.78 -1.11
CA ASN A 323 1.57 -4.72 -1.00
C ASN A 323 2.30 -6.04 -1.27
N LYS A 324 1.59 -7.19 -1.33
CA LYS A 324 2.23 -8.47 -1.68
C LYS A 324 2.75 -8.44 -3.12
N LYS A 325 3.70 -9.31 -3.44
CA LYS A 325 4.14 -9.46 -4.84
C LYS A 325 2.94 -9.84 -5.72
N PRO A 326 2.85 -9.28 -6.96
CA PRO A 326 3.91 -8.64 -7.74
C PRO A 326 4.09 -7.13 -7.54
N ALA A 327 3.62 -6.51 -6.46
CA ALA A 327 3.85 -5.10 -6.17
C ALA A 327 5.33 -4.71 -6.28
N THR A 328 5.60 -3.56 -6.89
CA THR A 328 6.95 -3.00 -7.09
C THR A 328 7.07 -1.54 -6.66
N LEU A 329 5.95 -0.92 -6.34
CA LEU A 329 5.81 0.49 -5.96
C LEU A 329 5.08 0.59 -4.62
N PRO A 330 5.49 1.52 -3.73
CA PRO A 330 4.66 1.90 -2.60
C PRO A 330 3.34 2.48 -3.10
N LYS A 331 2.32 2.40 -2.27
CA LYS A 331 0.99 2.91 -2.62
C LYS A 331 0.86 4.38 -2.22
N PRO A 332 0.02 5.15 -2.92
CA PRO A 332 -0.44 6.45 -2.44
C PRO A 332 -1.18 6.31 -1.09
N GLU A 333 -1.44 7.42 -0.41
CA GLU A 333 -2.20 7.41 0.84
C GLU A 333 -3.61 6.82 0.67
N CYS A 334 -4.25 7.03 -0.48
CA CYS A 334 -5.52 6.38 -0.82
C CYS A 334 -5.42 4.86 -1.01
N GLY A 335 -4.22 4.27 -0.94
CA GLY A 335 -3.98 2.84 -1.15
C GLY A 335 -3.95 2.43 -2.61
N LEU A 336 -4.22 1.13 -2.87
CA LEU A 336 -4.27 0.58 -4.23
C LEU A 336 -5.55 0.99 -4.96
N TRP A 337 -6.64 1.18 -4.22
CA TRP A 337 -7.97 1.50 -4.76
C TRP A 337 -8.22 2.99 -4.69
N CYS A 338 -8.14 3.64 -5.83
CA CYS A 338 -8.34 5.07 -6.00
C CYS A 338 -9.67 5.30 -6.72
N ASP A 339 -10.47 6.18 -6.18
CA ASP A 339 -11.67 6.67 -6.86
C ASP A 339 -11.32 7.78 -7.88
N ASN A 340 -12.31 8.21 -8.65
CA ASN A 340 -12.18 9.31 -9.60
C ASN A 340 -12.43 10.69 -8.98
N SER A 341 -12.41 10.81 -7.64
CA SER A 341 -12.56 12.08 -6.95
C SER A 341 -11.38 13.04 -7.25
N GLU A 342 -11.54 14.29 -6.87
CA GLU A 342 -10.59 15.37 -7.17
C GLU A 342 -9.13 15.09 -6.76
N ASN A 343 -8.21 15.81 -7.40
CA ASN A 343 -6.76 15.70 -7.23
C ASN A 343 -6.31 16.13 -5.81
N GLY A 344 -6.31 15.18 -4.86
CA GLY A 344 -5.84 15.41 -3.50
C GLY A 344 -4.38 14.99 -3.28
N THR A 345 -3.79 15.44 -2.18
CA THR A 345 -2.46 14.97 -1.70
C THR A 345 -2.47 13.47 -1.44
N ASN A 346 -3.62 12.89 -1.04
CA ASN A 346 -3.82 11.46 -0.82
C ASN A 346 -3.59 10.57 -2.07
N LYS A 347 -3.53 11.15 -3.27
CA LYS A 347 -3.17 10.45 -4.52
C LYS A 347 -1.66 10.45 -4.82
N ARG A 348 -0.83 10.88 -3.88
CA ARG A 348 0.63 10.84 -3.96
C ARG A 348 1.21 9.88 -2.92
N ILE A 349 2.42 9.43 -3.17
CA ILE A 349 3.13 8.61 -2.20
C ILE A 349 3.66 9.54 -1.12
N CYS A 350 3.10 9.48 0.07
CA CYS A 350 3.70 10.08 1.24
C CYS A 350 4.90 9.22 1.67
N VAL A 351 6.06 9.84 1.78
CA VAL A 351 7.27 9.16 2.29
C VAL A 351 7.22 9.17 3.82
N SER A 352 6.10 8.80 4.39
CA SER A 352 5.86 8.82 5.83
C SER A 352 5.63 7.40 6.37
N PRO A 353 5.24 7.25 7.62
CA PRO A 353 5.33 6.05 8.45
C PRO A 353 4.66 4.78 7.96
N GLU A 354 3.95 4.76 6.84
CA GLU A 354 3.35 3.51 6.33
C GLU A 354 4.40 2.41 6.10
N SER A 355 5.60 2.81 5.71
CA SER A 355 6.73 1.90 5.58
C SER A 355 7.26 1.42 6.94
N THR A 356 7.10 2.20 8.01
CA THR A 356 7.47 1.88 9.38
C THR A 356 6.53 0.86 10.01
N TYR A 357 5.23 1.03 9.80
CA TYR A 357 4.24 0.07 10.31
C TYR A 357 4.17 -1.24 9.51
N SER A 358 4.80 -1.32 8.35
CA SER A 358 4.90 -2.56 7.57
C SER A 358 5.63 -3.70 8.28
N ILE A 359 6.34 -3.41 9.36
CA ILE A 359 6.98 -4.40 10.23
C ILE A 359 5.95 -5.33 10.89
N TRP A 360 4.80 -4.79 11.26
CA TRP A 360 3.71 -5.56 11.86
C TRP A 360 3.16 -6.63 10.92
N LEU A 361 3.51 -6.52 9.63
CA LEU A 361 3.16 -7.43 8.57
C LEU A 361 4.42 -7.93 7.85
N ASN A 362 5.48 -8.16 8.62
CA ASN A 362 6.87 -8.46 8.24
C ASN A 362 7.03 -9.48 7.09
N ASP A 363 5.99 -10.25 6.83
CA ASP A 363 5.96 -11.25 5.78
C ASP A 363 5.93 -10.67 4.36
N ILE A 364 5.52 -9.41 4.20
CA ILE A 364 5.37 -8.77 2.87
C ILE A 364 6.66 -8.13 2.37
N LYS A 365 7.61 -7.82 3.25
CA LYS A 365 8.94 -7.26 2.89
C LYS A 365 8.86 -6.08 1.91
N THR A 366 8.02 -5.08 2.20
CA THR A 366 7.75 -3.93 1.33
C THR A 366 9.02 -3.22 0.87
N ILE A 367 9.95 -2.90 1.77
CA ILE A 367 11.19 -2.17 1.43
C ILE A 367 12.05 -2.95 0.42
N PRO A 368 12.36 -4.26 0.60
CA PRO A 368 13.03 -5.05 -0.43
C PRO A 368 12.26 -5.16 -1.75
N ASN A 369 10.92 -5.22 -1.71
CA ASN A 369 10.10 -5.28 -2.91
C ASN A 369 10.21 -3.98 -3.72
N TYR A 370 10.23 -2.83 -3.07
CA TYR A 370 10.29 -1.50 -3.69
C TYR A 370 11.70 -0.98 -3.92
N LYS A 371 12.72 -1.84 -3.87
CA LYS A 371 14.15 -1.47 -3.98
C LYS A 371 14.51 -0.60 -5.19
N LYS A 372 13.81 -0.75 -6.33
CA LYS A 372 14.05 0.06 -7.53
C LYS A 372 13.55 1.47 -7.34
N PHE A 373 12.38 1.62 -6.71
CA PHE A 373 11.80 2.90 -6.36
C PHE A 373 12.70 3.67 -5.38
N TYR A 374 13.08 3.07 -4.26
CA TYR A 374 14.01 3.68 -3.30
C TYR A 374 15.36 4.06 -3.92
N LYS A 375 15.85 3.27 -4.88
CA LYS A 375 17.06 3.64 -5.65
C LYS A 375 16.84 4.88 -6.52
N SER A 376 15.65 5.07 -7.07
CA SER A 376 15.30 6.29 -7.84
C SER A 376 15.21 7.50 -6.91
N LEU A 377 14.53 7.37 -5.77
CA LEU A 377 14.46 8.40 -4.73
C LEU A 377 15.87 8.85 -4.29
N TYR A 378 16.76 7.90 -3.98
CA TYR A 378 18.12 8.22 -3.59
C TYR A 378 18.87 9.03 -4.66
N LYS A 379 18.78 8.62 -5.93
CA LYS A 379 19.42 9.32 -7.04
C LYS A 379 18.86 10.72 -7.28
N ASN A 380 17.53 10.84 -7.21
CA ASN A 380 16.86 12.12 -7.40
C ASN A 380 17.08 13.04 -6.18
N GLY A 381 17.05 12.49 -4.96
CA GLY A 381 17.36 13.24 -3.75
C GLY A 381 18.77 13.86 -3.74
N ILE A 382 19.78 13.18 -4.31
CA ILE A 382 21.11 13.76 -4.51
C ILE A 382 21.04 14.96 -5.48
N LYS A 383 20.24 14.84 -6.57
CA LYS A 383 20.07 15.96 -7.50
C LYS A 383 19.34 17.13 -6.85
N THR A 384 18.29 16.85 -6.09
CA THR A 384 17.51 17.88 -5.37
C THR A 384 18.37 18.61 -4.35
N ALA A 385 19.18 17.91 -3.55
CA ALA A 385 20.14 18.53 -2.63
C ALA A 385 21.10 19.49 -3.35
N ARG A 386 21.65 19.05 -4.48
CA ARG A 386 22.56 19.88 -5.29
C ARG A 386 21.86 21.03 -5.99
N ASP A 387 20.74 20.77 -6.68
CA ASP A 387 20.10 21.72 -7.59
C ASP A 387 19.34 22.82 -6.82
N MET A 388 18.65 22.46 -5.71
CA MET A 388 17.85 23.40 -4.92
C MET A 388 18.59 24.01 -3.72
N TYR A 389 19.55 23.28 -3.11
CA TYR A 389 20.22 23.71 -1.89
C TYR A 389 21.72 24.00 -2.08
N LYS A 390 22.32 23.52 -3.15
CA LYS A 390 23.79 23.58 -3.40
C LYS A 390 24.59 22.85 -2.31
N ILE A 391 24.04 21.77 -1.80
CA ILE A 391 24.58 20.96 -0.69
C ILE A 391 24.81 19.53 -1.18
N GLU A 392 25.85 18.87 -0.65
CA GLU A 392 26.04 17.44 -0.83
C GLU A 392 25.14 16.65 0.12
N GLY A 393 24.65 15.51 -0.34
CA GLY A 393 23.80 14.62 0.47
C GLY A 393 22.52 14.24 -0.24
N VAL A 394 21.45 14.05 0.51
CA VAL A 394 20.14 13.62 0.00
C VAL A 394 19.03 14.50 0.58
N ALA A 395 18.26 15.16 -0.29
CA ALA A 395 17.08 15.92 0.06
C ALA A 395 15.86 15.26 -0.61
N ILE A 396 14.90 14.83 0.18
CA ILE A 396 13.63 14.26 -0.27
C ILE A 396 12.53 14.92 0.54
N HIS A 397 11.54 15.51 -0.13
CA HIS A 397 10.38 16.10 0.53
C HIS A 397 9.31 15.03 0.82
N ASN A 398 8.29 15.39 1.60
CA ASN A 398 7.34 14.43 2.16
C ASN A 398 6.51 13.69 1.11
N TYR A 399 6.16 14.34 0.02
CA TYR A 399 5.39 13.73 -1.07
C TYR A 399 6.27 13.48 -2.28
N VAL A 400 6.07 12.32 -2.89
CA VAL A 400 6.80 11.89 -4.10
C VAL A 400 5.82 11.24 -5.08
N ASP A 401 6.23 11.13 -6.34
CA ASP A 401 5.45 10.46 -7.37
C ASP A 401 6.05 9.10 -7.75
N VAL A 402 5.39 8.42 -8.67
CA VAL A 402 5.83 7.11 -9.19
C VAL A 402 7.25 7.13 -9.77
N TRP A 403 7.73 8.27 -10.26
CA TRP A 403 9.07 8.44 -10.83
C TRP A 403 10.14 8.65 -9.76
N GLY A 404 9.71 8.82 -8.50
CA GLY A 404 10.59 9.19 -7.39
C GLY A 404 11.09 10.62 -7.51
N ASP A 405 10.26 11.54 -7.99
CA ASP A 405 10.54 12.98 -7.89
C ASP A 405 10.62 13.38 -6.43
N THR A 406 11.60 14.19 -6.08
CA THR A 406 11.92 14.54 -4.69
C THR A 406 11.85 16.04 -4.41
N ALA A 407 11.41 16.84 -5.39
CA ALA A 407 11.15 18.27 -5.21
C ALA A 407 9.85 18.49 -4.41
N PRO A 408 9.70 19.63 -3.70
CA PRO A 408 8.46 19.96 -2.99
C PRO A 408 7.25 19.94 -3.93
N ILE A 409 6.12 19.43 -3.43
CA ILE A 409 4.86 19.35 -4.18
C ILE A 409 3.86 20.33 -3.56
N GLY A 410 3.06 20.98 -4.40
CA GLY A 410 1.99 21.86 -3.96
C GLY A 410 2.48 23.24 -3.48
N TRP A 411 1.85 23.70 -2.41
CA TRP A 411 2.09 25.01 -1.81
C TRP A 411 3.00 24.91 -0.57
N LEU A 412 3.37 26.04 0.04
CA LEU A 412 4.17 26.04 1.28
C LEU A 412 3.51 25.26 2.42
N GLU A 413 2.19 25.28 2.49
CA GLU A 413 1.38 24.53 3.46
C GLU A 413 1.56 23.02 3.36
N ASP A 414 1.88 22.49 2.17
CA ASP A 414 2.16 21.07 1.96
C ASP A 414 3.59 20.66 2.44
N GLY A 415 4.37 21.65 2.91
CA GLY A 415 5.69 21.45 3.47
C GLY A 415 6.84 21.54 2.47
N ILE A 416 7.85 22.34 2.83
CA ILE A 416 9.09 22.52 2.06
C ILE A 416 10.31 21.90 2.75
N ALA A 417 10.14 21.39 3.97
CA ALA A 417 11.24 20.73 4.67
C ALA A 417 11.53 19.37 4.04
N PRO A 418 12.80 19.05 3.75
CA PRO A 418 13.18 17.79 3.07
C PRO A 418 13.24 16.60 4.05
N LEU A 419 12.19 16.42 4.86
CA LEU A 419 12.12 15.44 5.95
C LEU A 419 11.80 14.03 5.46
N GLY A 420 11.26 13.85 4.25
CA GLY A 420 11.00 12.54 3.66
C GLY A 420 12.23 11.64 3.59
N ALA A 421 13.44 12.22 3.50
CA ALA A 421 14.67 11.43 3.59
C ALA A 421 14.85 10.79 4.97
N VAL A 422 14.38 11.41 6.05
CA VAL A 422 14.43 10.87 7.41
C VAL A 422 13.47 9.72 7.57
N GLU A 423 12.26 9.83 7.01
CA GLU A 423 11.26 8.75 7.05
C GLU A 423 11.78 7.47 6.37
N ILE A 424 12.52 7.61 5.27
CA ILE A 424 13.21 6.47 4.65
C ILE A 424 14.30 5.92 5.60
N CYS A 425 15.03 6.78 6.33
CA CYS A 425 16.00 6.32 7.33
C CYS A 425 15.33 5.49 8.44
N LYS A 426 14.18 5.94 8.95
CA LYS A 426 13.36 5.20 9.91
C LYS A 426 12.99 3.83 9.35
N SER A 427 12.42 3.78 8.15
CA SER A 427 12.03 2.54 7.48
C SER A 427 13.19 1.55 7.28
N ILE A 428 14.39 2.05 6.92
CA ILE A 428 15.60 1.23 6.81
C ILE A 428 15.99 0.66 8.18
N ARG A 429 15.96 1.49 9.21
CA ARG A 429 16.34 1.10 10.57
C ARG A 429 15.37 0.07 11.13
N GLU A 430 14.09 0.29 11.04
CA GLU A 430 13.05 -0.61 11.52
C GLU A 430 13.07 -1.96 10.80
N TYR A 431 13.25 -1.97 9.47
CA TYR A 431 13.40 -3.21 8.74
C TYR A 431 14.59 -4.03 9.28
N TYR A 432 15.71 -3.37 9.59
CA TYR A 432 16.85 -4.03 10.20
C TYR A 432 16.52 -4.55 11.60
N GLU A 433 15.92 -3.75 12.46
CA GLU A 433 15.57 -4.11 13.83
C GLU A 433 14.55 -5.26 13.88
N ALA A 434 13.62 -5.30 12.94
CA ALA A 434 12.64 -6.38 12.83
C ALA A 434 13.28 -7.71 12.38
N ASN A 435 14.20 -7.65 11.41
CA ASN A 435 14.71 -8.84 10.70
C ASN A 435 16.16 -9.21 11.08
N LEU A 436 16.87 -8.35 11.80
CA LEU A 436 18.30 -8.44 12.11
C LEU A 436 19.17 -8.68 10.84
N ASP A 437 18.73 -8.15 9.67
CA ASP A 437 19.44 -8.30 8.39
C ASP A 437 20.58 -7.28 8.28
N ILE A 438 21.74 -7.64 8.82
CA ILE A 438 22.96 -6.82 8.78
C ILE A 438 23.44 -6.53 7.34
N LYS A 439 23.16 -7.43 6.39
CA LYS A 439 23.52 -7.22 4.97
C LYS A 439 22.66 -6.14 4.35
N PHE A 440 21.37 -6.10 4.69
CA PHE A 440 20.45 -5.05 4.29
C PHE A 440 20.88 -3.69 4.86
N LEU A 441 21.17 -3.62 6.17
CA LEU A 441 21.64 -2.39 6.82
C LEU A 441 22.94 -1.88 6.17
N LYS A 442 23.93 -2.74 5.97
CA LYS A 442 25.20 -2.41 5.30
C LYS A 442 24.98 -1.83 3.90
N LYS A 443 24.07 -2.40 3.12
CA LYS A 443 23.73 -1.95 1.76
C LYS A 443 23.12 -0.55 1.74
N ASN A 444 22.31 -0.22 2.74
CA ASN A 444 21.58 1.04 2.84
C ASN A 444 22.29 2.11 3.70
N TYR A 445 23.40 1.77 4.36
CA TYR A 445 24.15 2.70 5.23
C TYR A 445 24.55 4.00 4.55
N LYS A 446 24.88 3.95 3.25
CA LYS A 446 25.21 5.16 2.48
C LYS A 446 24.04 6.14 2.36
N PHE A 447 22.80 5.65 2.35
CA PHE A 447 21.62 6.51 2.37
C PHE A 447 21.54 7.26 3.70
N LEU A 448 21.65 6.57 4.84
CA LEU A 448 21.65 7.16 6.18
C LEU A 448 22.73 8.23 6.32
N LEU A 449 23.95 7.90 5.89
CA LEU A 449 25.09 8.80 5.96
C LEU A 449 24.85 10.08 5.13
N ASN A 450 24.34 9.96 3.89
CA ASN A 450 24.14 11.10 3.01
C ASN A 450 22.92 11.96 3.42
N THR A 451 21.93 11.39 4.08
CA THR A 451 20.85 12.17 4.71
C THR A 451 21.39 13.05 5.84
N CYS A 452 22.19 12.47 6.73
CA CYS A 452 22.81 13.27 7.80
C CYS A 452 23.84 14.29 7.29
N ARG A 453 24.55 14.02 6.17
CA ARG A 453 25.42 15.01 5.52
C ARG A 453 24.63 16.23 5.05
N PHE A 454 23.51 16.02 4.40
CA PHE A 454 22.65 17.10 3.97
C PHE A 454 22.21 17.97 5.15
N PHE A 455 21.73 17.36 6.23
CA PHE A 455 21.28 18.11 7.42
C PHE A 455 22.44 18.81 8.14
N ALA A 456 23.63 18.23 8.20
CA ALA A 456 24.80 18.89 8.79
C ALA A 456 25.20 20.19 8.08
N GLU A 457 24.88 20.33 6.77
CA GLU A 457 25.22 21.51 5.97
C GLU A 457 24.04 22.50 5.83
N VAL A 458 22.78 22.01 5.85
CA VAL A 458 21.61 22.90 5.67
C VAL A 458 21.22 23.63 6.95
N LEU A 459 21.50 23.02 8.11
CA LEU A 459 21.25 23.63 9.42
C LEU A 459 22.15 24.85 9.63
N VAL A 460 21.60 25.88 10.26
CA VAL A 460 22.30 27.13 10.58
C VAL A 460 22.47 27.25 12.08
N LYS A 461 23.66 27.57 12.54
CA LYS A 461 23.93 27.84 13.96
C LYS A 461 23.48 29.25 14.32
N LYS A 462 22.58 29.37 15.32
CA LYS A 462 22.10 30.65 15.87
C LYS A 462 22.07 30.51 17.40
N ASP A 463 22.71 31.46 18.09
CA ASP A 463 22.75 31.51 19.58
C ASP A 463 23.11 30.14 20.22
N ASP A 464 24.18 29.49 19.70
CA ASP A 464 24.65 28.16 20.10
C ASP A 464 23.69 26.98 19.84
N LYS A 465 22.58 27.21 19.14
CA LYS A 465 21.64 26.15 18.70
C LYS A 465 21.66 26.02 17.18
N TYR A 466 21.44 24.80 16.70
CA TYR A 466 21.21 24.56 15.28
C TYR A 466 19.73 24.65 14.97
N ILE A 467 19.38 25.34 13.88
CA ILE A 467 18.00 25.51 13.40
C ILE A 467 17.91 25.16 11.91
N LEU A 468 16.79 24.62 11.48
CA LEU A 468 16.42 24.51 10.06
C LEU A 468 15.72 25.81 9.66
N THR A 469 16.34 26.56 8.73
CA THR A 469 15.77 27.81 8.24
C THR A 469 15.95 27.94 6.73
N PRO A 470 14.92 28.35 5.96
CA PRO A 470 13.54 28.56 6.40
C PRO A 470 12.81 27.25 6.67
N SER A 471 11.78 27.30 7.53
CA SER A 471 10.86 26.20 7.81
C SER A 471 9.41 26.65 7.60
N VAL A 472 8.44 25.76 7.75
CA VAL A 472 7.00 26.07 7.64
C VAL A 472 6.29 25.66 8.91
N LYS A 473 5.39 26.53 9.37
CA LYS A 473 4.45 26.24 10.45
C LYS A 473 3.10 26.87 10.13
N ASP A 474 2.03 26.10 10.27
CA ASP A 474 0.66 26.55 9.97
C ASP A 474 0.51 27.20 8.58
N GLY A 475 1.12 26.60 7.57
CA GLY A 475 1.08 27.06 6.17
C GLY A 475 1.89 28.32 5.87
N LYS A 476 2.66 28.83 6.83
CA LYS A 476 3.48 30.05 6.69
C LYS A 476 4.96 29.74 6.85
N ILE A 477 5.76 30.51 6.14
CA ILE A 477 7.22 30.44 6.30
C ILE A 477 7.60 31.02 7.68
N VAL A 478 8.45 30.29 8.37
CA VAL A 478 8.98 30.70 9.69
C VAL A 478 10.49 30.52 9.72
N GLU A 479 11.14 31.15 10.70
CA GLU A 479 12.58 31.02 10.84
C GLU A 479 12.97 29.57 11.19
N SER A 480 12.22 28.93 12.11
CA SER A 480 12.44 27.53 12.48
C SER A 480 11.15 26.91 13.03
N ASN A 481 11.00 25.59 12.83
CA ASN A 481 9.96 24.77 13.44
C ASN A 481 10.61 23.69 14.32
N SER A 482 10.18 23.57 15.58
CA SER A 482 10.71 22.58 16.53
C SER A 482 10.48 21.15 16.07
N ASP A 483 9.35 20.89 15.43
CA ASP A 483 8.93 19.54 15.01
C ASP A 483 9.89 19.03 13.90
N ASP A 484 10.29 19.91 12.98
CA ASP A 484 11.29 19.58 11.96
C ASP A 484 12.63 19.17 12.58
N LEU A 485 13.03 19.86 13.67
CA LEU A 485 14.31 19.63 14.35
C LEU A 485 14.32 18.27 15.07
N GLU A 486 13.18 17.85 15.64
CA GLU A 486 13.05 16.54 16.27
C GLU A 486 13.19 15.42 15.24
N VAL A 487 12.54 15.55 14.08
CA VAL A 487 12.68 14.59 12.97
C VAL A 487 14.14 14.48 12.52
N ILE A 488 14.86 15.61 12.40
CA ILE A 488 16.28 15.62 12.03
C ILE A 488 17.14 14.93 13.12
N ARG A 489 16.84 15.18 14.39
CA ARG A 489 17.53 14.52 15.51
C ARG A 489 17.41 13.01 15.44
N GLU A 490 16.24 12.50 15.07
CA GLU A 490 16.00 11.07 14.88
C GLU A 490 16.87 10.48 13.75
N ALA A 491 17.05 11.17 12.62
CA ALA A 491 17.96 10.71 11.57
C ALA A 491 19.41 10.53 12.08
N ILE A 492 19.87 11.46 12.91
CA ILE A 492 21.21 11.40 13.51
C ILE A 492 21.31 10.19 14.47
N ARG A 493 20.30 9.99 15.32
CA ARG A 493 20.21 8.82 16.22
C ARG A 493 20.31 7.51 15.44
N ILE A 494 19.53 7.38 14.37
CA ILE A 494 19.50 6.21 13.49
C ILE A 494 20.88 5.95 12.86
N LEU A 495 21.56 7.01 12.39
CA LEU A 495 22.91 6.86 11.81
C LEU A 495 23.91 6.36 12.85
N PHE A 496 23.89 6.92 14.08
CA PHE A 496 24.79 6.47 15.15
C PHE A 496 24.54 5.01 15.52
N ALA A 497 23.29 4.62 15.77
CA ALA A 497 22.92 3.24 16.08
C ALA A 497 23.37 2.28 14.96
N SER A 498 23.11 2.64 13.71
CA SER A 498 23.51 1.85 12.54
C SER A 498 25.04 1.76 12.36
N ALA A 499 25.77 2.81 12.72
CA ALA A 499 27.22 2.82 12.68
C ALA A 499 27.81 1.86 13.72
N VAL A 500 27.24 1.80 14.92
CA VAL A 500 27.59 0.86 15.97
C VAL A 500 27.36 -0.57 15.51
N ASP A 501 26.16 -0.90 15.03
CA ASP A 501 25.82 -2.26 14.56
C ASP A 501 26.72 -2.73 13.40
N LEU A 502 27.19 -1.79 12.57
CA LEU A 502 28.10 -2.08 11.45
C LEU A 502 29.58 -1.95 11.81
N ASN A 503 29.93 -1.75 13.08
CA ASN A 503 31.32 -1.52 13.55
C ASN A 503 32.04 -0.41 12.76
N LYS A 504 31.35 0.72 12.50
CA LYS A 504 31.94 1.88 11.81
C LYS A 504 32.67 2.78 12.78
N ASN A 505 33.73 3.43 12.28
CA ASN A 505 34.43 4.44 13.07
C ASN A 505 33.56 5.69 13.21
N VAL A 506 33.13 5.98 14.44
CA VAL A 506 32.33 7.16 14.82
C VAL A 506 33.17 8.27 15.45
N ASN A 507 34.49 8.13 15.50
CA ASN A 507 35.44 9.12 16.04
C ASN A 507 36.06 9.95 14.91
N THR A 508 35.23 10.58 14.08
CA THR A 508 35.64 11.45 12.99
C THR A 508 35.07 12.85 13.20
N ASN A 509 35.67 13.87 12.56
CA ASN A 509 35.17 15.25 12.64
C ASN A 509 33.68 15.36 12.24
N PHE A 510 33.24 14.59 11.25
CA PHE A 510 31.85 14.56 10.84
C PHE A 510 30.93 14.04 11.94
N PHE A 511 31.26 12.93 12.57
CA PHE A 511 30.47 12.39 13.69
C PHE A 511 30.53 13.29 14.93
N ASN A 512 31.64 14.00 15.16
CA ASN A 512 31.73 14.99 16.25
C ASN A 512 30.78 16.18 16.00
N LEU A 513 30.72 16.69 14.75
CA LEU A 513 29.75 17.71 14.36
C LEU A 513 28.30 17.21 14.55
N LEU A 514 27.98 15.97 14.15
CA LEU A 514 26.66 15.41 14.36
C LEU A 514 26.30 15.27 15.86
N ARG A 515 27.25 14.98 16.73
CA ARG A 515 27.02 14.98 18.20
C ARG A 515 26.71 16.37 18.72
N GLU A 516 27.45 17.38 18.25
CA GLU A 516 27.17 18.79 18.59
C GLU A 516 25.76 19.18 18.17
N ILE A 517 25.38 18.89 16.91
CA ILE A 517 24.04 19.14 16.39
C ILE A 517 22.99 18.40 17.24
N TYR A 518 23.14 17.10 17.43
CA TYR A 518 22.21 16.26 18.19
C TYR A 518 21.94 16.81 19.60
N ASN A 519 22.99 17.22 20.30
CA ASN A 519 22.89 17.76 21.65
C ASN A 519 22.20 19.15 21.68
N SER A 520 22.31 19.93 20.59
CA SER A 520 21.72 21.26 20.50
C SER A 520 20.22 21.26 20.14
N LEU A 521 19.72 20.17 19.53
CA LEU A 521 18.34 20.06 19.06
C LEU A 521 17.31 19.77 20.15
N GLY A 522 17.70 19.78 21.44
CA GLY A 522 16.79 19.69 22.58
C GLY A 522 16.40 18.26 22.97
N GLN A 523 15.74 18.11 24.13
CA GLN A 523 15.13 16.87 24.59
C GLN A 523 13.60 17.02 24.65
N GLU A 524 12.88 16.00 24.16
CA GLU A 524 11.46 15.70 24.35
C GLU A 524 10.44 16.60 23.62
N TYR A 525 9.90 16.01 22.53
CA TYR A 525 8.49 16.17 22.14
C TYR A 525 7.99 14.82 21.59
N SER A 526 6.77 14.43 21.94
CA SER A 526 6.10 13.29 21.31
C SER A 526 5.50 13.77 19.99
N LEU A 527 6.01 13.31 18.87
CA LEU A 527 5.40 13.56 17.57
C LEU A 527 4.04 12.87 17.48
N SER A 528 2.98 13.66 17.55
CA SER A 528 1.70 13.30 16.93
C SER A 528 1.73 13.84 15.51
N LEU A 529 2.08 13.01 14.55
CA LEU A 529 1.80 13.33 13.15
C LEU A 529 0.29 13.20 12.95
N ASP A 530 -0.39 14.29 12.66
CA ASP A 530 -1.77 14.29 12.13
C ASP A 530 -1.74 13.76 10.68
N VAL A 531 -1.50 12.45 10.55
CA VAL A 531 -1.64 11.71 9.29
C VAL A 531 -2.91 10.88 9.42
N GLU A 532 -3.78 10.95 8.42
CA GLU A 532 -4.91 10.03 8.38
C GLU A 532 -4.41 8.58 8.48
N PRO A 533 -4.97 7.78 9.39
CA PRO A 533 -4.45 6.45 9.67
C PRO A 533 -4.67 5.52 8.46
N THR A 534 -3.58 5.05 7.89
CA THR A 534 -3.58 4.05 6.82
C THR A 534 -3.94 2.66 7.37
N CYS A 535 -4.22 1.71 6.47
CA CYS A 535 -4.51 0.32 6.85
C CYS A 535 -3.42 -0.30 7.72
N ALA A 536 -2.14 0.01 7.45
CA ALA A 536 -1.02 -0.48 8.25
C ALA A 536 -1.00 0.14 9.64
N ILE A 537 -1.26 1.44 9.74
CA ILE A 537 -1.32 2.17 11.01
C ILE A 537 -2.45 1.64 11.89
N ILE A 538 -3.67 1.48 11.35
CA ILE A 538 -4.82 0.97 12.11
C ILE A 538 -4.52 -0.43 12.65
N THR A 539 -3.97 -1.32 11.82
CA THR A 539 -3.59 -2.67 12.24
C THR A 539 -2.54 -2.63 13.36
N ALA A 540 -1.52 -1.77 13.25
CA ALA A 540 -0.48 -1.63 14.25
C ALA A 540 -1.00 -1.02 15.57
N MET A 541 -1.90 -0.04 15.49
CA MET A 541 -2.53 0.56 16.68
C MET A 541 -3.33 -0.47 17.47
N THR A 542 -4.15 -1.26 16.80
CA THR A 542 -4.91 -2.35 17.45
C THR A 542 -3.97 -3.41 18.04
N ALA A 543 -2.94 -3.82 17.32
CA ALA A 543 -1.95 -4.76 17.82
C ALA A 543 -1.18 -4.22 19.04
N SER A 544 -0.84 -2.93 19.06
CA SER A 544 -0.07 -2.30 20.14
C SER A 544 -0.83 -2.22 21.47
N LYS A 545 -2.16 -2.22 21.46
CA LYS A 545 -2.98 -2.34 22.68
C LYS A 545 -2.73 -3.68 23.39
N ILE A 546 -2.44 -4.72 22.62
CA ILE A 546 -2.21 -6.09 23.11
C ILE A 546 -0.73 -6.31 23.42
N CYS A 547 0.14 -5.92 22.50
CA CYS A 547 1.58 -6.13 22.63
C CYS A 547 2.34 -5.05 21.85
N ALA A 548 2.97 -4.12 22.56
CA ALA A 548 3.88 -3.16 21.97
C ALA A 548 5.33 -3.66 22.13
N SER A 549 6.15 -3.49 21.10
CA SER A 549 7.57 -3.87 21.20
C SER A 549 8.47 -2.84 20.51
N CYS A 550 9.72 -2.76 20.98
CA CYS A 550 10.79 -2.02 20.32
C CYS A 550 12.13 -2.74 20.50
N TYR A 551 13.09 -2.40 19.66
CA TYR A 551 14.45 -2.92 19.73
C TYR A 551 15.41 -1.81 20.16
N GLU A 552 16.15 -2.04 21.24
CA GLU A 552 17.10 -1.08 21.76
C GLU A 552 18.38 -1.74 22.28
N ASN A 553 19.52 -1.38 21.71
CA ASN A 553 20.84 -1.85 22.14
C ASN A 553 20.99 -3.38 22.27
N GLY A 554 20.38 -4.14 21.36
CA GLY A 554 20.44 -5.60 21.37
C GLY A 554 19.37 -6.27 22.25
N VAL A 555 18.48 -5.52 22.86
CA VAL A 555 17.41 -6.00 23.73
C VAL A 555 16.06 -5.71 23.07
N ILE A 556 15.15 -6.66 23.07
CA ILE A 556 13.75 -6.45 22.72
C ILE A 556 13.00 -6.06 23.99
N LYS A 557 12.42 -4.86 23.97
CA LYS A 557 11.51 -4.41 25.02
C LYS A 557 10.09 -4.73 24.58
N ILE A 558 9.35 -5.45 25.40
CA ILE A 558 7.98 -5.88 25.17
C ILE A 558 7.10 -5.31 26.27
N ASN A 559 6.08 -4.55 25.92
CA ASN A 559 5.04 -4.11 26.85
C ASN A 559 3.77 -4.95 26.57
N LEU A 560 3.41 -5.80 27.53
CA LEU A 560 2.26 -6.68 27.43
C LEU A 560 1.01 -5.99 27.89
N PHE A 561 -0.02 -6.03 27.08
CA PHE A 561 -1.34 -5.48 27.36
C PHE A 561 -1.27 -4.09 27.95
N PRO A 562 -0.67 -3.10 27.24
CA PRO A 562 -0.74 -1.69 27.65
C PRO A 562 -2.17 -1.28 27.93
N GLU A 563 -3.11 -1.81 27.14
CA GLU A 563 -4.55 -1.70 27.31
C GLU A 563 -5.14 -3.12 27.31
N MET A 564 -5.53 -3.61 28.51
CA MET A 564 -6.11 -4.97 28.60
C MET A 564 -7.48 -5.01 27.92
N PRO A 565 -7.66 -5.82 26.85
CA PRO A 565 -8.95 -5.92 26.18
C PRO A 565 -10.00 -6.58 27.07
N SER A 566 -11.25 -6.14 26.95
CA SER A 566 -12.39 -6.76 27.61
C SER A 566 -12.80 -8.07 26.94
N GLY A 567 -13.44 -8.97 27.69
CA GLY A 567 -13.96 -10.24 27.19
C GLY A 567 -12.88 -11.26 26.84
N ARG A 568 -13.23 -12.21 26.01
CA ARG A 568 -12.31 -13.28 25.55
C ARG A 568 -11.69 -12.91 24.21
N GLY A 569 -10.38 -13.13 24.08
CA GLY A 569 -9.71 -12.96 22.81
C GLY A 569 -8.44 -13.80 22.68
N LYS A 570 -7.94 -13.87 21.47
CA LYS A 570 -6.73 -14.61 21.10
C LYS A 570 -5.99 -13.92 19.98
N ILE A 571 -4.67 -13.92 20.07
CA ILE A 571 -3.79 -13.53 18.96
C ILE A 571 -2.63 -14.51 18.87
N GLU A 572 -2.34 -15.00 17.68
CA GLU A 572 -1.23 -15.91 17.42
C GLU A 572 -0.37 -15.38 16.30
N GLY A 573 0.96 -15.43 16.49
CA GLY A 573 1.92 -15.11 15.46
C GLY A 573 2.12 -13.62 15.18
N LEU A 574 1.72 -12.71 16.09
CA LEU A 574 1.94 -11.28 15.93
C LEU A 574 3.44 -10.99 15.83
N PRO A 575 3.93 -10.34 14.76
CA PRO A 575 5.33 -10.02 14.60
C PRO A 575 5.84 -9.05 15.67
N LEU A 576 7.04 -9.32 16.18
CA LEU A 576 7.81 -8.43 17.03
C LEU A 576 9.15 -8.09 16.37
N TYR A 577 9.86 -7.12 16.92
CA TYR A 577 11.23 -6.87 16.52
C TYR A 577 12.14 -8.07 16.80
N GLY A 578 13.31 -8.13 16.17
CA GLY A 578 14.32 -9.14 16.41
C GLY A 578 13.98 -10.56 15.92
N ASN A 579 13.19 -10.70 14.87
CA ASN A 579 12.71 -11.98 14.33
C ASN A 579 11.93 -12.82 15.34
N LEU A 580 11.13 -12.17 16.16
CA LEU A 580 10.27 -12.82 17.14
C LEU A 580 8.79 -12.69 16.75
N ARG A 581 7.96 -13.56 17.33
CA ARG A 581 6.51 -13.53 17.24
C ARG A 581 5.88 -13.69 18.61
N PHE A 582 4.80 -12.97 18.84
CA PHE A 582 4.02 -13.04 20.07
C PHE A 582 2.71 -13.80 19.84
N SER A 583 2.29 -14.54 20.85
CA SER A 583 0.97 -15.17 20.90
C SER A 583 0.43 -15.10 22.32
N ALA A 584 -0.86 -14.80 22.44
CA ALA A 584 -1.56 -14.75 23.72
C ALA A 584 -3.02 -15.13 23.59
N GLU A 585 -3.59 -15.58 24.72
CA GLU A 585 -5.01 -15.81 24.95
C GLU A 585 -5.41 -15.17 26.27
N TRP A 586 -6.53 -14.50 26.30
CA TRP A 586 -7.07 -13.82 27.50
C TRP A 586 -8.57 -14.02 27.64
N ASN A 587 -9.06 -13.84 28.86
CA ASN A 587 -10.48 -13.85 29.18
C ASN A 587 -10.75 -12.92 30.35
N ASP A 588 -11.67 -11.96 30.14
CA ASP A 588 -12.16 -11.01 31.15
C ASP A 588 -11.04 -10.38 32.03
N GLY A 589 -10.05 -9.81 31.37
CA GLY A 589 -8.95 -9.12 32.06
C GLY A 589 -7.85 -10.02 32.60
N SER A 590 -7.91 -11.33 32.35
CA SER A 590 -6.91 -12.30 32.78
C SER A 590 -6.21 -12.96 31.61
N ILE A 591 -4.86 -12.98 31.63
CA ILE A 591 -4.05 -13.67 30.63
C ILE A 591 -4.10 -15.17 30.93
N GLN A 592 -4.56 -15.96 29.95
CA GLN A 592 -4.62 -17.42 30.05
C GLN A 592 -3.34 -18.07 29.49
N ALA A 593 -2.79 -17.49 28.45
CA ALA A 593 -1.52 -17.91 27.86
C ALA A 593 -0.80 -16.72 27.22
N ALA A 594 0.52 -16.68 27.32
CA ALA A 594 1.35 -15.72 26.60
C ALA A 594 2.72 -16.33 26.32
N LYS A 595 3.19 -16.22 25.08
CA LYS A 595 4.49 -16.73 24.67
C LYS A 595 5.13 -15.89 23.58
N VAL A 596 6.46 -15.92 23.53
CA VAL A 596 7.28 -15.42 22.42
C VAL A 596 7.91 -16.59 21.72
N THR A 597 7.94 -16.60 20.40
CA THR A 597 8.57 -17.63 19.57
C THR A 597 9.53 -16.99 18.58
N ALA A 598 10.63 -17.66 18.27
CA ALA A 598 11.55 -17.25 17.22
C ALA A 598 10.98 -17.58 15.82
N VAL A 599 11.28 -16.73 14.85
CA VAL A 599 11.01 -17.05 13.43
C VAL A 599 11.98 -18.14 12.99
N ALA A 600 11.45 -19.25 12.49
CA ALA A 600 12.25 -20.41 12.11
C ALA A 600 13.35 -20.08 11.08
N ASN A 601 14.52 -20.69 11.25
CA ASN A 601 15.68 -20.52 10.37
C ASN A 601 16.21 -19.08 10.24
N THR A 602 16.01 -18.24 11.24
CA THR A 602 16.54 -16.87 11.29
C THR A 602 17.39 -16.65 12.53
N ASN A 603 18.29 -15.66 12.48
CA ASN A 603 18.88 -15.12 13.69
C ASN A 603 17.81 -14.29 14.41
N PHE A 604 17.67 -14.48 15.70
CA PHE A 604 16.71 -13.75 16.53
C PHE A 604 17.39 -13.14 17.76
N CYS A 605 16.74 -12.13 18.33
CA CYS A 605 17.20 -11.51 19.56
C CYS A 605 16.88 -12.42 20.76
N THR A 606 17.88 -12.65 21.63
CA THR A 606 17.72 -13.49 22.80
C THR A 606 17.44 -12.70 24.08
N GLU A 607 17.87 -11.45 24.16
CA GLU A 607 17.68 -10.62 25.36
C GLU A 607 16.31 -9.92 25.29
N ILE A 608 15.48 -10.14 26.32
CA ILE A 608 14.11 -9.62 26.40
C ILE A 608 13.91 -8.88 27.72
N GLU A 609 13.40 -7.65 27.61
CA GLU A 609 12.87 -6.87 28.70
C GLU A 609 11.34 -6.85 28.58
N LEU A 610 10.65 -7.44 29.55
CA LEU A 610 9.19 -7.56 29.57
C LEU A 610 8.61 -6.59 30.58
N THR A 611 7.69 -5.74 30.16
CA THR A 611 6.89 -4.88 31.05
C THR A 611 5.44 -5.36 31.07
N TYR A 612 4.88 -5.55 32.28
CA TYR A 612 3.50 -5.90 32.49
C TYR A 612 3.01 -5.28 33.80
N ASN A 613 1.86 -4.60 33.77
CA ASN A 613 1.26 -3.88 34.92
C ASN A 613 2.28 -2.97 35.65
N GLY A 614 3.09 -2.23 34.89
CA GLY A 614 4.10 -1.31 35.41
C GLY A 614 5.35 -1.97 36.04
N LYS A 615 5.45 -3.29 35.99
CA LYS A 615 6.64 -4.03 36.46
C LYS A 615 7.46 -4.53 35.27
N THR A 616 8.77 -4.41 35.38
CA THR A 616 9.72 -4.82 34.33
C THR A 616 10.51 -6.06 34.78
N TYR A 617 10.62 -7.02 33.88
CA TYR A 617 11.32 -8.30 34.06
C TYR A 617 12.36 -8.46 32.96
N GLN A 618 13.59 -8.78 33.36
CA GLN A 618 14.65 -9.15 32.40
C GLN A 618 14.66 -10.66 32.23
N THR A 619 14.69 -11.12 31.00
CA THR A 619 14.74 -12.55 30.69
C THR A 619 15.54 -12.81 29.43
N LYS A 620 15.86 -14.08 29.21
CA LYS A 620 16.59 -14.50 28.01
C LYS A 620 15.91 -15.69 27.36
N MET A 621 15.79 -15.63 26.07
CA MET A 621 15.29 -16.71 25.26
C MET A 621 16.42 -17.75 25.05
N THR A 622 16.25 -18.94 25.59
CA THR A 622 17.27 -20.04 25.55
C THR A 622 16.98 -21.10 24.50
N GLY A 623 15.83 -20.96 23.78
CA GLY A 623 15.37 -21.86 22.71
C GLY A 623 14.43 -21.09 21.78
N ASP A 624 13.74 -21.80 20.91
CA ASP A 624 12.86 -21.22 19.91
C ASP A 624 11.51 -20.70 20.48
N SER A 625 11.25 -20.90 21.76
CA SER A 625 10.03 -20.45 22.43
C SER A 625 10.28 -20.12 23.90
N LEU A 626 9.63 -19.07 24.37
CA LEU A 626 9.65 -18.62 25.76
C LEU A 626 8.21 -18.41 26.23
N SER A 627 7.76 -19.17 27.26
CA SER A 627 6.48 -18.89 27.94
C SER A 627 6.66 -17.70 28.86
N LEU A 628 5.81 -16.70 28.72
CA LEU A 628 5.82 -15.51 29.56
C LEU A 628 5.04 -15.70 30.86
N MET A 629 4.19 -16.74 30.95
CA MET A 629 3.37 -17.02 32.14
C MET A 629 4.20 -17.24 33.41
N ASN A 630 5.43 -17.79 33.26
CA ASN A 630 6.32 -18.00 34.39
C ASN A 630 6.93 -16.71 34.96
N LEU A 631 6.85 -15.62 34.20
CA LEU A 631 7.37 -14.29 34.58
C LEU A 631 6.29 -13.37 35.14
N LEU A 632 5.03 -13.68 34.77
CA LEU A 632 3.89 -12.88 35.21
C LEU A 632 3.50 -13.29 36.64
N PRO A 633 3.12 -12.33 37.50
CA PRO A 633 2.60 -12.67 38.83
C PRO A 633 1.36 -13.55 38.65
N SER A 634 1.31 -14.66 39.38
CA SER A 634 0.13 -15.52 39.43
C SER A 634 -1.08 -14.65 39.82
N THR A 635 -1.95 -14.40 38.86
CA THR A 635 -3.29 -13.85 39.14
C THR A 635 -4.04 -14.93 39.92
N ILE A 636 -4.14 -14.73 41.23
CA ILE A 636 -5.01 -15.50 42.10
C ILE A 636 -6.46 -15.11 41.84
#